data_d4841afb905da8675c419bb6c865d8c9
#
_entry.id   d4841afb905da8675c419bb6c865d8c9
#
_cell.length_a   1.000
_cell.length_b   1.000
_cell.length_c   1.000
_cell.angle_alpha   90.00
_cell.angle_beta   90.00
_cell.angle_gamma   90.00
#
_symmetry.space_group_name_H-M   'P 1'
#
loop_
_entity.id
_entity.type
_entity.pdbx_description
1 polymer ?
#
loop_
_entity_poly.entity_id
_entity_poly.type
_entity_poly.pdbx_seq_one_letter_code
_entity_poly.pdbx_strand_id
1 'polypeptide(L)'
;MKIALVGNQNSGKTTLFNELTGMNAKIGNWPGVTIEKKTGIIIDTNHEIIDLPGIYSLSPYSEEEQISIKYILEEKPDIIINIVDATSLQRSLYLTTQLLELDCKVIVALNMTDMLEKKGIKIEKNKLEEKLGTSVVKISALKKIGINELIKKIDIVKDKEEIKLYDENIEKAIKNLQLKLKTTNRRFLAIKLIEEEIIKNEKEIIEIVEKLKANYDTDMEEEIASQRYRFIEKVEDYSCIKYKKSINISNKLDKIILNKWLAIPIFILIMFLVYFLSVGLIGNLTIGIIEKFIENFGKNMEIFLKDIGTSNVIISLVVDGIITGTGAVLKFIPQLMILFICIAILETSGYMSRIAFFGDKIFRKVGLSGKSLIPFIIGSGCSVPGIMGTKIIENESERKMSVILTPFIPCSAKLPIIALFSSYFFPENRSIVACSMYFFSIVIIIISAILMKKYVYKKSSSTYISELPEYKIPSIKYVFQDAVEKTCSFIKRTGSVIITCSIILWGMLSFSPKFEYGIDIENSILAYIGKSISYIFYPMLGKNSWEASISAIQGLVAKEQVISSMSVIAGFSENTSIFESNASFGFFTPLSAYSFMIFNLFSAPCIGAIGAMKKELGKAKETFLAIIYQIIIAWIFATSVYQIGKAIENKKFVNILFLVLLTIFCISNILKKLLKCKICYKCDKCLKYKTK
;
A
#
# COMPACT_ATOMS: atom_id res chain seq x y z
N MET A 1 32.58 -17.46 21.70
CA MET A 1 32.41 -16.55 20.54
C MET A 1 30.95 -16.17 20.43
N LYS A 2 30.66 -14.91 20.01
CA LYS A 2 29.29 -14.47 19.69
C LYS A 2 29.03 -14.65 18.19
N ILE A 3 28.01 -15.40 17.84
CA ILE A 3 27.67 -15.75 16.46
C ILE A 3 26.31 -15.12 16.12
N ALA A 4 26.25 -14.41 15.00
CA ALA A 4 24.99 -13.91 14.47
C ALA A 4 24.49 -14.78 13.31
N LEU A 5 23.24 -15.24 13.41
CA LEU A 5 22.58 -15.96 12.34
C LEU A 5 21.79 -14.96 11.48
N VAL A 6 22.14 -14.85 10.22
CA VAL A 6 21.60 -13.87 9.26
C VAL A 6 21.11 -14.60 8.02
N GLY A 7 20.13 -14.05 7.36
CA GLY A 7 19.61 -14.59 6.09
C GLY A 7 18.27 -14.00 5.70
N ASN A 8 17.87 -14.26 4.47
CA ASN A 8 16.61 -13.81 3.93
C ASN A 8 15.41 -14.42 4.66
N GLN A 9 14.26 -13.80 4.56
CA GLN A 9 13.01 -14.41 5.03
C GLN A 9 12.78 -15.73 4.29
N ASN A 10 12.32 -16.76 5.02
CA ASN A 10 12.06 -18.11 4.52
C ASN A 10 13.30 -18.89 4.03
N SER A 11 14.52 -18.46 4.31
CA SER A 11 15.75 -19.21 4.01
C SER A 11 15.99 -20.45 4.91
N GLY A 12 15.15 -20.65 5.92
CA GLY A 12 15.27 -21.74 6.89
C GLY A 12 16.08 -21.39 8.15
N LYS A 13 16.22 -20.09 8.44
CA LYS A 13 17.00 -19.53 9.55
C LYS A 13 16.57 -20.08 10.91
N THR A 14 15.30 -19.97 11.26
CA THR A 14 14.76 -20.47 12.53
C THR A 14 14.88 -22.00 12.65
N THR A 15 14.74 -22.73 11.55
CA THR A 15 14.96 -24.18 11.54
C THR A 15 16.41 -24.53 11.88
N LEU A 16 17.37 -23.85 11.25
CA LEU A 16 18.79 -24.07 11.54
C LEU A 16 19.15 -23.66 12.97
N PHE A 17 18.62 -22.54 13.46
CA PHE A 17 18.81 -22.08 14.83
C PHE A 17 18.36 -23.14 15.85
N ASN A 18 17.16 -23.71 15.67
CA ASN A 18 16.62 -24.75 16.55
C ASN A 18 17.48 -26.04 16.53
N GLU A 19 17.98 -26.41 15.37
CA GLU A 19 18.87 -27.61 15.25
C GLU A 19 20.25 -27.34 15.88
N LEU A 20 20.81 -26.14 15.73
CA LEU A 20 22.10 -25.77 16.34
C LEU A 20 22.01 -25.68 17.89
N THR A 21 20.87 -25.26 18.43
CA THR A 21 20.67 -25.04 19.88
C THR A 21 19.95 -26.19 20.60
N GLY A 22 19.52 -27.23 19.86
CA GLY A 22 18.72 -28.32 20.43
C GLY A 22 17.38 -27.87 21.01
N MET A 23 16.74 -26.83 20.41
CA MET A 23 15.51 -26.18 20.88
C MET A 23 15.62 -25.46 22.24
N ASN A 24 16.83 -25.32 22.79
CA ASN A 24 17.10 -24.60 24.04
C ASN A 24 17.35 -23.11 23.77
N ALA A 25 16.30 -22.39 23.37
CA ALA A 25 16.38 -20.97 23.11
C ALA A 25 15.89 -20.12 24.29
N LYS A 26 16.62 -19.07 24.64
CA LYS A 26 16.10 -18.00 25.49
C LYS A 26 15.36 -17.01 24.61
N ILE A 27 14.06 -16.84 24.87
CA ILE A 27 13.20 -15.92 24.12
C ILE A 27 13.04 -14.65 24.95
N GLY A 28 13.26 -13.50 24.34
CA GLY A 28 13.03 -12.17 24.88
C GLY A 28 12.57 -11.23 23.79
N ASN A 29 12.47 -9.95 24.07
CA ASN A 29 12.21 -8.93 23.04
C ASN A 29 13.44 -8.06 22.84
N TRP A 30 13.60 -7.56 21.60
CA TRP A 30 14.59 -6.53 21.34
C TRP A 30 14.25 -5.24 22.08
N PRO A 31 15.23 -4.51 22.63
CA PRO A 31 14.98 -3.29 23.40
C PRO A 31 14.17 -2.25 22.63
N GLY A 32 13.02 -1.85 23.19
CA GLY A 32 12.16 -0.79 22.64
C GLY A 32 11.20 -1.20 21.54
N VAL A 33 11.12 -2.49 21.19
CA VAL A 33 10.23 -3.01 20.15
C VAL A 33 9.57 -4.35 20.57
N THR A 34 8.50 -4.74 19.90
CA THR A 34 7.75 -5.98 20.15
C THR A 34 8.27 -7.19 19.36
N ILE A 35 9.50 -7.10 18.83
CA ILE A 35 10.11 -8.13 18.00
C ILE A 35 10.87 -9.12 18.89
N GLU A 36 10.66 -10.41 18.66
CA GLU A 36 11.31 -11.48 19.43
C GLU A 36 12.82 -11.54 19.20
N LYS A 37 13.59 -11.64 20.29
CA LYS A 37 15.01 -11.93 20.29
C LYS A 37 15.21 -13.37 20.75
N LYS A 38 15.85 -14.22 19.91
CA LYS A 38 16.18 -15.60 20.23
C LYS A 38 17.68 -15.74 20.39
N THR A 39 18.12 -16.21 21.55
CA THR A 39 19.53 -16.49 21.83
C THR A 39 19.66 -17.93 22.33
N GLY A 40 20.75 -18.59 22.03
CA GLY A 40 21.02 -19.95 22.46
C GLY A 40 22.51 -20.25 22.48
N ILE A 41 22.87 -21.44 23.02
CA ILE A 41 24.24 -21.97 22.98
C ILE A 41 24.24 -23.11 21.96
N ILE A 42 25.22 -23.14 21.08
CA ILE A 42 25.38 -24.26 20.12
C ILE A 42 25.75 -25.51 20.86
N ILE A 43 25.08 -26.61 20.53
CA ILE A 43 25.27 -27.94 21.14
C ILE A 43 26.75 -28.32 21.10
N ASP A 44 27.23 -28.91 22.20
CA ASP A 44 28.62 -29.35 22.40
C ASP A 44 29.68 -28.24 22.25
N THR A 45 29.27 -26.96 22.36
CA THR A 45 30.19 -25.83 22.31
C THR A 45 29.83 -24.78 23.36
N ASN A 46 30.75 -23.81 23.57
CA ASN A 46 30.51 -22.61 24.40
C ASN A 46 30.18 -21.37 23.52
N HIS A 47 29.69 -21.56 22.29
CA HIS A 47 29.40 -20.47 21.38
C HIS A 47 27.99 -19.99 21.56
N GLU A 48 27.82 -18.69 21.81
CA GLU A 48 26.51 -18.03 21.86
C GLU A 48 26.05 -17.70 20.44
N ILE A 49 24.86 -18.14 20.07
CA ILE A 49 24.24 -17.83 18.78
C ILE A 49 22.97 -17.02 18.97
N ILE A 50 22.78 -16.03 18.11
CA ILE A 50 21.64 -15.12 18.11
C ILE A 50 20.94 -15.20 16.76
N ASP A 51 19.63 -15.47 16.77
CA ASP A 51 18.78 -15.43 15.56
C ASP A 51 18.35 -13.98 15.31
N LEU A 52 18.85 -13.39 14.24
CA LEU A 52 18.46 -12.04 13.82
C LEU A 52 17.20 -12.08 12.94
N PRO A 53 16.33 -11.06 12.98
CA PRO A 53 15.24 -10.93 12.02
C PRO A 53 15.70 -11.08 10.57
N GLY A 54 14.85 -11.63 9.71
CA GLY A 54 15.20 -11.84 8.31
C GLY A 54 15.40 -10.54 7.56
N ILE A 55 16.52 -10.42 6.86
CA ILE A 55 16.87 -9.23 6.07
C ILE A 55 17.26 -9.60 4.65
N TYR A 56 16.97 -8.73 3.71
CA TYR A 56 17.36 -8.89 2.30
C TYR A 56 18.59 -8.06 1.94
N SER A 57 18.83 -6.98 2.67
CA SER A 57 19.97 -6.09 2.48
C SER A 57 20.37 -5.41 3.79
N LEU A 58 21.54 -4.81 3.82
CA LEU A 58 22.00 -3.94 4.92
C LEU A 58 21.56 -2.48 4.73
N SER A 59 20.54 -2.24 3.92
CA SER A 59 19.84 -0.96 3.82
C SER A 59 18.48 -1.09 4.50
N PRO A 60 18.21 -0.36 5.59
CA PRO A 60 17.06 -0.61 6.45
C PRO A 60 15.75 -0.11 5.80
N TYR A 61 14.84 -1.02 5.52
CA TYR A 61 13.49 -0.73 5.02
C TYR A 61 12.41 -0.94 6.09
N SER A 62 12.60 -1.92 6.97
CA SER A 62 11.67 -2.26 8.04
C SER A 62 12.30 -2.06 9.41
N GLU A 63 11.46 -1.99 10.48
CA GLU A 63 11.95 -1.95 11.86
C GLU A 63 12.76 -3.22 12.20
N GLU A 64 12.37 -4.36 11.65
CA GLU A 64 13.05 -5.65 11.82
C GLU A 64 14.46 -5.61 11.20
N GLU A 65 14.58 -5.06 9.99
CA GLU A 65 15.88 -4.93 9.33
C GLU A 65 16.79 -3.94 10.07
N GLN A 66 16.24 -2.84 10.60
CA GLN A 66 17.01 -1.88 11.41
C GLN A 66 17.63 -2.53 12.64
N ILE A 67 16.92 -3.44 13.29
CA ILE A 67 17.43 -4.18 14.46
C ILE A 67 18.61 -5.06 14.06
N SER A 68 18.47 -5.83 12.99
CA SER A 68 19.52 -6.73 12.50
C SER A 68 20.77 -5.97 12.11
N ILE A 69 20.62 -4.87 11.38
CA ILE A 69 21.74 -4.00 10.95
C ILE A 69 22.40 -3.36 12.15
N LYS A 70 21.61 -2.82 13.08
CA LYS A 70 22.12 -2.21 14.30
C LYS A 70 22.95 -3.20 15.11
N TYR A 71 22.43 -4.43 15.27
CA TYR A 71 23.13 -5.47 15.97
C TYR A 71 24.49 -5.82 15.31
N ILE A 72 24.49 -6.01 13.99
CA ILE A 72 25.70 -6.35 13.24
C ILE A 72 26.76 -5.24 13.35
N LEU A 73 26.37 -3.97 13.26
CA LEU A 73 27.29 -2.83 13.26
C LEU A 73 27.76 -2.42 14.65
N GLU A 74 26.89 -2.48 15.68
CA GLU A 74 27.20 -2.03 17.04
C GLU A 74 27.78 -3.14 17.93
N GLU A 75 27.14 -4.34 17.94
CA GLU A 75 27.56 -5.45 18.81
C GLU A 75 28.73 -6.27 18.24
N LYS A 76 29.02 -6.11 16.95
CA LYS A 76 30.17 -6.72 16.24
C LYS A 76 30.35 -8.20 16.57
N PRO A 77 29.48 -9.09 16.09
CA PRO A 77 29.63 -10.52 16.32
C PRO A 77 30.98 -11.03 15.76
N ASP A 78 31.57 -12.01 16.44
CA ASP A 78 32.84 -12.61 16.01
C ASP A 78 32.70 -13.31 14.65
N ILE A 79 31.55 -13.95 14.42
CA ILE A 79 31.23 -14.67 13.18
C ILE A 79 29.78 -14.40 12.78
N ILE A 80 29.57 -14.20 11.49
CA ILE A 80 28.24 -14.17 10.89
C ILE A 80 28.01 -15.46 10.08
N ILE A 81 26.98 -16.22 10.43
CA ILE A 81 26.51 -17.33 9.61
C ILE A 81 25.38 -16.79 8.73
N ASN A 82 25.66 -16.67 7.45
CA ASN A 82 24.68 -16.24 6.46
C ASN A 82 24.00 -17.45 5.81
N ILE A 83 22.69 -17.59 6.02
CA ILE A 83 21.90 -18.67 5.43
C ILE A 83 21.44 -18.26 4.05
N VAL A 84 21.90 -19.00 3.06
CA VAL A 84 21.64 -18.81 1.64
C VAL A 84 20.70 -19.90 1.14
N ASP A 85 19.57 -19.56 0.56
CA ASP A 85 18.69 -20.50 -0.12
C ASP A 85 19.32 -20.93 -1.45
N ALA A 86 19.72 -22.20 -1.53
CA ALA A 86 20.34 -22.77 -2.71
C ALA A 86 19.40 -22.81 -3.94
N THR A 87 18.09 -22.77 -3.71
CA THR A 87 17.08 -22.82 -4.80
C THR A 87 16.84 -21.47 -5.46
N SER A 88 17.27 -20.37 -4.78
CA SER A 88 17.20 -18.99 -5.23
C SER A 88 18.52 -18.27 -4.93
N LEU A 89 19.61 -18.76 -5.54
CA LEU A 89 20.97 -18.36 -5.20
C LEU A 89 21.24 -16.88 -5.43
N GLN A 90 20.87 -16.32 -6.57
CA GLN A 90 21.08 -14.90 -6.89
C GLN A 90 20.51 -13.98 -5.82
N ARG A 91 19.28 -14.25 -5.40
CA ARG A 91 18.58 -13.47 -4.38
C ARG A 91 19.30 -13.49 -3.04
N SER A 92 19.70 -14.69 -2.63
CA SER A 92 20.28 -14.88 -1.30
C SER A 92 21.72 -14.36 -1.23
N LEU A 93 22.46 -14.37 -2.35
CA LEU A 93 23.83 -13.85 -2.43
C LEU A 93 23.90 -12.33 -2.40
N TYR A 94 22.81 -11.59 -2.66
CA TYR A 94 22.85 -10.12 -2.56
C TYR A 94 23.19 -9.66 -1.15
N LEU A 95 22.57 -10.24 -0.13
CA LEU A 95 22.93 -9.99 1.26
C LEU A 95 24.37 -10.44 1.55
N THR A 96 24.78 -11.60 0.98
CA THR A 96 26.15 -12.10 1.15
C THR A 96 27.18 -11.08 0.67
N THR A 97 27.00 -10.46 -0.49
CA THR A 97 27.94 -9.43 -0.99
C THR A 97 28.11 -8.28 -0.01
N GLN A 98 27.03 -7.83 0.62
CA GLN A 98 27.09 -6.74 1.62
C GLN A 98 27.75 -7.18 2.93
N LEU A 99 27.51 -8.41 3.38
CA LEU A 99 28.18 -8.97 4.57
C LEU A 99 29.69 -9.13 4.35
N LEU A 100 30.09 -9.43 3.12
CA LEU A 100 31.52 -9.51 2.76
C LEU A 100 32.22 -8.13 2.75
N GLU A 101 31.49 -7.04 2.72
CA GLU A 101 32.01 -5.67 2.84
C GLU A 101 32.30 -5.25 4.29
N LEU A 102 31.81 -5.99 5.30
CA LEU A 102 32.03 -5.75 6.73
C LEU A 102 33.37 -6.35 7.20
N ASP A 103 33.92 -5.85 8.30
CA ASP A 103 35.18 -6.35 8.87
C ASP A 103 35.04 -7.66 9.70
N CYS A 104 33.91 -8.34 9.66
CA CYS A 104 33.65 -9.58 10.39
C CYS A 104 33.85 -10.83 9.54
N LYS A 105 34.08 -11.99 10.21
CA LYS A 105 34.16 -13.30 9.56
C LYS A 105 32.78 -13.76 9.13
N VAL A 106 32.65 -14.28 7.92
CA VAL A 106 31.37 -14.75 7.35
C VAL A 106 31.49 -16.21 6.96
N ILE A 107 30.51 -17.02 7.28
CA ILE A 107 30.32 -18.38 6.79
C ILE A 107 29.00 -18.41 6.00
N VAL A 108 29.04 -18.93 4.78
CA VAL A 108 27.85 -19.12 3.97
C VAL A 108 27.30 -20.53 4.21
N ALA A 109 26.14 -20.63 4.85
CA ALA A 109 25.38 -21.88 5.01
C ALA A 109 24.40 -22.04 3.86
N LEU A 110 24.77 -22.80 2.83
CA LEU A 110 23.95 -23.05 1.65
C LEU A 110 22.87 -24.07 1.98
N ASN A 111 21.65 -23.60 2.28
CA ASN A 111 20.52 -24.42 2.74
C ASN A 111 19.62 -24.90 1.60
N MET A 112 18.73 -25.85 1.88
CA MET A 112 17.81 -26.47 0.91
C MET A 112 18.52 -27.22 -0.23
N THR A 113 19.72 -27.71 0.01
CA THR A 113 20.50 -28.45 -1.00
C THR A 113 19.83 -29.73 -1.48
N ASP A 114 18.97 -30.32 -0.65
CA ASP A 114 18.14 -31.48 -1.00
C ASP A 114 17.06 -31.20 -2.06
N MET A 115 16.75 -29.93 -2.30
CA MET A 115 15.80 -29.50 -3.34
C MET A 115 16.48 -29.29 -4.70
N LEU A 116 17.79 -29.14 -4.74
CA LEU A 116 18.55 -28.84 -5.98
C LEU A 116 18.44 -29.96 -7.01
N GLU A 117 18.53 -31.22 -6.58
CA GLU A 117 18.41 -32.37 -7.49
C GLU A 117 17.05 -32.40 -8.18
N LYS A 118 15.98 -32.08 -7.44
CA LYS A 118 14.61 -31.98 -8.02
C LYS A 118 14.52 -30.89 -9.08
N LYS A 119 15.27 -29.79 -8.89
CA LYS A 119 15.34 -28.67 -9.85
C LYS A 119 16.35 -28.93 -10.98
N GLY A 120 17.11 -30.02 -10.96
CA GLY A 120 18.15 -30.33 -11.95
C GLY A 120 19.33 -29.34 -11.92
N ILE A 121 19.64 -28.81 -10.75
CA ILE A 121 20.74 -27.86 -10.53
C ILE A 121 21.80 -28.54 -9.63
N LYS A 122 23.07 -28.38 -10.00
CA LYS A 122 24.20 -28.77 -9.15
C LYS A 122 25.05 -27.54 -8.88
N ILE A 123 25.31 -27.25 -7.59
CA ILE A 123 26.20 -26.17 -7.18
C ILE A 123 27.53 -26.77 -6.75
N GLU A 124 28.64 -26.33 -7.35
CA GLU A 124 30.00 -26.73 -6.98
C GLU A 124 30.51 -25.86 -5.84
N LYS A 125 30.58 -26.46 -4.62
CA LYS A 125 30.98 -25.78 -3.39
C LYS A 125 32.31 -25.05 -3.52
N ASN A 126 33.34 -25.72 -4.04
CA ASN A 126 34.70 -25.18 -4.11
C ASN A 126 34.78 -23.96 -5.02
N LYS A 127 34.07 -23.97 -6.15
CA LYS A 127 33.97 -22.82 -7.06
C LYS A 127 33.24 -21.64 -6.42
N LEU A 128 32.23 -21.93 -5.61
CA LEU A 128 31.50 -20.89 -4.89
C LEU A 128 32.37 -20.28 -3.77
N GLU A 129 33.10 -21.09 -3.03
CA GLU A 129 34.09 -20.62 -2.03
C GLU A 129 35.17 -19.73 -2.64
N GLU A 130 35.73 -20.15 -3.79
CA GLU A 130 36.74 -19.38 -4.53
C GLU A 130 36.23 -18.00 -4.94
N LYS A 131 35.03 -17.93 -5.50
CA LYS A 131 34.47 -16.64 -5.97
C LYS A 131 33.98 -15.73 -4.87
N LEU A 132 33.47 -16.32 -3.76
CA LEU A 132 33.01 -15.54 -2.60
C LEU A 132 34.12 -15.23 -1.58
N GLY A 133 35.32 -15.83 -1.73
CA GLY A 133 36.46 -15.64 -0.83
C GLY A 133 36.14 -15.98 0.64
N THR A 134 35.14 -16.84 0.88
CA THR A 134 34.70 -17.22 2.22
C THR A 134 34.23 -18.67 2.27
N SER A 135 34.21 -19.25 3.46
CA SER A 135 33.80 -20.65 3.65
C SER A 135 32.32 -20.88 3.32
N VAL A 136 32.04 -21.91 2.52
CA VAL A 136 30.68 -22.34 2.16
C VAL A 136 30.43 -23.74 2.72
N VAL A 137 29.31 -23.96 3.39
CA VAL A 137 28.89 -25.29 3.88
C VAL A 137 27.53 -25.62 3.29
N LYS A 138 27.42 -26.77 2.65
CA LYS A 138 26.13 -27.28 2.13
C LYS A 138 25.34 -27.90 3.26
N ILE A 139 24.12 -27.45 3.46
CA ILE A 139 23.25 -27.94 4.50
C ILE A 139 21.83 -28.23 3.98
N SER A 140 21.10 -29.04 4.72
CA SER A 140 19.65 -29.13 4.72
C SER A 140 19.18 -29.07 6.16
N ALA A 141 18.76 -27.91 6.64
CA ALA A 141 18.31 -27.74 8.02
C ALA A 141 17.13 -28.66 8.35
N LEU A 142 16.19 -28.85 7.39
CA LEU A 142 15.02 -29.70 7.56
C LEU A 142 15.40 -31.18 7.69
N LYS A 143 16.41 -31.65 6.93
CA LYS A 143 16.88 -33.04 6.95
C LYS A 143 18.08 -33.28 7.88
N LYS A 144 18.53 -32.27 8.61
CA LYS A 144 19.69 -32.29 9.52
C LYS A 144 21.01 -32.71 8.87
N ILE A 145 21.17 -32.45 7.56
CA ILE A 145 22.36 -32.78 6.80
C ILE A 145 23.35 -31.59 6.84
N GLY A 146 24.64 -31.85 7.03
CA GLY A 146 25.73 -30.87 6.97
C GLY A 146 25.87 -29.97 8.22
N ILE A 147 25.05 -30.16 9.27
CA ILE A 147 25.07 -29.32 10.48
C ILE A 147 26.37 -29.51 11.26
N ASN A 148 26.83 -30.74 11.41
CA ASN A 148 28.09 -31.05 12.10
C ASN A 148 29.31 -30.48 11.34
N GLU A 149 29.25 -30.44 9.99
CA GLU A 149 30.28 -29.77 9.17
C GLU A 149 30.30 -28.28 9.43
N LEU A 150 29.11 -27.64 9.54
CA LEU A 150 28.97 -26.23 9.85
C LEU A 150 29.57 -25.91 11.24
N ILE A 151 29.26 -26.69 12.27
CA ILE A 151 29.80 -26.50 13.63
C ILE A 151 31.34 -26.59 13.61
N LYS A 152 31.90 -27.61 12.99
CA LYS A 152 33.37 -27.73 12.86
C LYS A 152 34.01 -26.56 12.10
N LYS A 153 33.29 -26.00 11.12
CA LYS A 153 33.79 -24.88 10.31
C LYS A 153 33.83 -23.57 11.09
N ILE A 154 32.97 -23.42 12.12
CA ILE A 154 32.94 -22.24 13.02
C ILE A 154 34.30 -22.09 13.73
N ASP A 155 34.88 -23.18 14.21
CA ASP A 155 36.16 -23.17 14.95
C ASP A 155 37.37 -22.88 14.06
N ILE A 156 37.29 -23.19 12.75
CA ILE A 156 38.40 -23.13 11.79
C ILE A 156 38.18 -22.03 10.72
N VAL A 157 37.32 -21.07 11.01
CA VAL A 157 36.99 -20.01 10.03
C VAL A 157 38.22 -19.19 9.70
N LYS A 158 38.59 -19.16 8.41
CA LYS A 158 39.64 -18.30 7.88
C LYS A 158 39.13 -16.87 7.75
N ASP A 159 40.06 -15.93 7.77
CA ASP A 159 39.74 -14.57 7.38
C ASP A 159 39.31 -14.56 5.90
N LYS A 160 38.35 -13.71 5.57
CA LYS A 160 37.84 -13.59 4.20
C LYS A 160 38.91 -12.95 3.30
N GLU A 161 38.94 -13.37 2.04
CA GLU A 161 39.76 -12.72 1.03
C GLU A 161 39.11 -11.41 0.53
N GLU A 162 39.94 -10.43 0.23
CA GLU A 162 39.41 -9.15 -0.31
C GLU A 162 38.95 -9.37 -1.76
N ILE A 163 37.66 -9.24 -1.99
CA ILE A 163 37.04 -9.44 -3.30
C ILE A 163 36.76 -8.09 -3.94
N LYS A 164 37.11 -7.96 -5.22
CA LYS A 164 36.71 -6.81 -6.04
C LYS A 164 35.31 -7.04 -6.59
N LEU A 165 34.33 -6.38 -6.01
CA LEU A 165 32.91 -6.49 -6.38
C LEU A 165 32.54 -5.49 -7.49
N TYR A 166 33.24 -4.36 -7.55
CA TYR A 166 32.90 -3.22 -8.37
C TYR A 166 33.94 -2.95 -9.46
N ASP A 167 33.60 -2.08 -10.39
CA ASP A 167 34.53 -1.62 -11.42
C ASP A 167 35.71 -0.83 -10.83
N GLU A 168 36.72 -0.59 -11.65
CA GLU A 168 37.94 0.08 -11.20
C GLU A 168 37.74 1.50 -10.68
N ASN A 169 36.75 2.24 -11.21
CA ASN A 169 36.47 3.61 -10.80
C ASN A 169 35.86 3.65 -9.42
N ILE A 170 34.87 2.79 -9.16
CA ILE A 170 34.23 2.66 -7.85
C ILE A 170 35.24 2.10 -6.82
N GLU A 171 36.02 1.06 -7.16
CA GLU A 171 37.02 0.49 -6.24
C GLU A 171 38.10 1.51 -5.88
N LYS A 172 38.56 2.37 -6.80
CA LYS A 172 39.47 3.48 -6.51
C LYS A 172 38.88 4.50 -5.57
N ALA A 173 37.59 4.87 -5.80
CA ALA A 173 36.88 5.79 -4.90
C ALA A 173 36.71 5.20 -3.50
N ILE A 174 36.33 3.92 -3.38
CA ILE A 174 36.23 3.20 -2.11
C ILE A 174 37.55 3.24 -1.35
N LYS A 175 38.69 2.91 -2.00
CA LYS A 175 40.03 2.96 -1.38
C LYS A 175 40.37 4.35 -0.88
N ASN A 176 40.13 5.39 -1.68
CA ASN A 176 40.39 6.79 -1.27
C ASN A 176 39.55 7.20 -0.06
N LEU A 177 38.28 6.78 -0.02
CA LEU A 177 37.37 7.03 1.12
C LEU A 177 37.81 6.25 2.37
N GLN A 178 38.23 4.98 2.22
CA GLN A 178 38.70 4.16 3.33
C GLN A 178 39.93 4.78 4.06
N LEU A 179 40.82 5.44 3.32
CA LEU A 179 41.98 6.12 3.89
C LEU A 179 41.62 7.32 4.77
N LYS A 180 40.46 7.94 4.50
CA LYS A 180 39.96 9.12 5.23
C LYS A 180 39.02 8.76 6.39
N LEU A 181 38.50 7.52 6.42
CA LEU A 181 37.63 7.04 7.47
C LEU A 181 38.41 6.46 8.64
N LYS A 182 38.25 7.04 9.85
CA LYS A 182 38.91 6.60 11.11
C LYS A 182 38.04 5.64 11.94
N THR A 183 37.20 4.80 11.30
CA THR A 183 36.23 3.93 11.96
C THR A 183 36.40 2.47 11.54
N THR A 184 35.73 1.52 12.21
CA THR A 184 35.64 0.14 11.78
C THR A 184 34.66 0.02 10.60
N ASN A 185 34.67 -1.11 9.87
CA ASN A 185 33.84 -1.35 8.68
C ASN A 185 34.04 -0.26 7.59
N ARG A 186 35.29 0.12 7.36
CA ARG A 186 35.65 1.24 6.46
C ARG A 186 35.12 1.03 5.04
N ARG A 187 35.21 -0.20 4.50
CA ARG A 187 34.73 -0.52 3.15
C ARG A 187 33.24 -0.34 3.04
N PHE A 188 32.49 -0.90 3.97
CA PHE A 188 31.04 -0.78 4.02
C PHE A 188 30.58 0.69 4.14
N LEU A 189 31.22 1.46 5.04
CA LEU A 189 30.89 2.88 5.20
C LEU A 189 31.27 3.72 3.97
N ALA A 190 32.38 3.42 3.29
CA ALA A 190 32.75 4.11 2.05
C ALA A 190 31.69 3.88 0.94
N ILE A 191 31.22 2.63 0.81
CA ILE A 191 30.15 2.29 -0.14
C ILE A 191 28.86 3.00 0.22
N LYS A 192 28.48 3.04 1.50
CA LYS A 192 27.30 3.76 1.96
C LYS A 192 27.36 5.27 1.71
N LEU A 193 28.51 5.89 1.81
CA LEU A 193 28.71 7.30 1.45
C LEU A 193 28.50 7.53 -0.07
N ILE A 194 28.87 6.56 -0.88
CA ILE A 194 28.66 6.62 -2.33
C ILE A 194 27.17 6.41 -2.68
N GLU A 195 26.48 5.45 -2.01
CA GLU A 195 25.06 5.12 -2.24
C GLU A 195 24.13 6.26 -1.78
N GLU A 196 24.29 6.78 -0.57
CA GLU A 196 23.23 7.52 0.15
C GLU A 196 23.42 9.05 0.21
N GLU A 197 24.38 9.65 -0.49
CA GLU A 197 24.63 11.09 -0.32
C GLU A 197 24.71 11.56 1.15
N ILE A 198 25.12 10.70 2.08
CA ILE A 198 25.30 11.07 3.47
C ILE A 198 26.47 12.01 3.53
N ILE A 199 26.16 13.30 3.46
CA ILE A 199 27.15 14.38 3.59
C ILE A 199 27.63 14.39 5.04
N LYS A 200 28.73 13.70 5.33
CA LYS A 200 29.60 14.20 6.37
C LYS A 200 30.13 15.53 5.85
N ASN A 201 30.08 16.58 6.66
CA ASN A 201 30.52 17.95 6.31
C ASN A 201 32.02 18.08 5.96
N GLU A 202 32.66 17.03 5.51
CA GLU A 202 34.06 17.00 5.10
C GLU A 202 34.13 17.23 3.60
N LYS A 203 34.57 18.42 3.20
CA LYS A 203 34.68 18.86 1.79
C LYS A 203 35.36 17.83 0.89
N GLU A 204 36.40 17.17 1.41
CA GLU A 204 37.18 16.17 0.65
C GLU A 204 36.43 14.90 0.32
N ILE A 205 35.51 14.45 1.20
CA ILE A 205 34.65 13.29 0.93
C ILE A 205 33.63 13.63 -0.15
N ILE A 206 33.04 14.83 -0.08
CA ILE A 206 32.09 15.34 -1.07
C ILE A 206 32.75 15.40 -2.44
N GLU A 207 33.96 15.93 -2.54
CA GLU A 207 34.66 16.05 -3.81
C GLU A 207 34.95 14.68 -4.47
N ILE A 208 35.32 13.66 -3.69
CA ILE A 208 35.55 12.30 -4.20
C ILE A 208 34.24 11.72 -4.75
N VAL A 209 33.13 11.89 -4.01
CA VAL A 209 31.81 11.34 -4.42
C VAL A 209 31.26 12.07 -5.66
N GLU A 210 31.40 13.40 -5.71
CA GLU A 210 30.95 14.19 -6.88
C GLU A 210 31.76 13.87 -8.14
N LYS A 211 33.10 13.72 -8.02
CA LYS A 211 33.95 13.29 -9.14
C LYS A 211 33.55 11.89 -9.64
N LEU A 212 33.19 10.98 -8.73
CA LEU A 212 32.72 9.66 -9.11
C LEU A 212 31.39 9.73 -9.86
N LYS A 213 30.43 10.49 -9.32
CA LYS A 213 29.09 10.67 -9.93
C LYS A 213 29.16 11.22 -11.35
N ALA A 214 30.07 12.12 -11.63
CA ALA A 214 30.24 12.70 -12.96
C ALA A 214 30.59 11.67 -14.05
N ASN A 215 31.03 10.47 -13.67
CA ASN A 215 31.39 9.38 -14.61
C ASN A 215 30.21 8.43 -14.92
N TYR A 216 29.04 8.62 -14.27
CA TYR A 216 27.88 7.74 -14.45
C TYR A 216 26.62 8.55 -14.73
N ASP A 217 25.82 8.07 -15.67
CA ASP A 217 24.54 8.70 -16.06
C ASP A 217 23.39 8.28 -15.14
N THR A 218 23.59 7.29 -14.28
CA THR A 218 22.61 6.71 -13.36
C THR A 218 22.89 7.16 -11.92
N ASP A 219 21.86 7.02 -11.07
CA ASP A 219 22.03 7.21 -9.63
C ASP A 219 23.03 6.18 -9.08
N MET A 220 23.95 6.59 -8.21
CA MET A 220 25.01 5.72 -7.68
C MET A 220 24.45 4.53 -6.88
N GLU A 221 23.31 4.68 -6.23
CA GLU A 221 22.62 3.57 -5.56
C GLU A 221 22.19 2.49 -6.58
N GLU A 222 21.65 2.90 -7.73
CA GLU A 222 21.23 1.99 -8.80
C GLU A 222 22.45 1.32 -9.46
N GLU A 223 23.55 2.06 -9.67
CA GLU A 223 24.77 1.52 -10.27
C GLU A 223 25.45 0.50 -9.37
N ILE A 224 25.63 0.79 -8.08
CA ILE A 224 26.20 -0.16 -7.11
C ILE A 224 25.36 -1.43 -7.03
N ALA A 225 24.03 -1.30 -6.95
CA ALA A 225 23.15 -2.46 -6.95
C ALA A 225 23.28 -3.28 -8.24
N SER A 226 23.35 -2.63 -9.41
CA SER A 226 23.55 -3.27 -10.70
C SER A 226 24.87 -4.04 -10.77
N GLN A 227 25.95 -3.47 -10.24
CA GLN A 227 27.27 -4.13 -10.24
C GLN A 227 27.31 -5.33 -9.28
N ARG A 228 26.64 -5.25 -8.10
CA ARG A 228 26.47 -6.42 -7.22
C ARG A 228 25.74 -7.57 -7.95
N TYR A 229 24.67 -7.25 -8.68
CA TYR A 229 23.95 -8.29 -9.45
C TYR A 229 24.78 -8.87 -10.58
N ARG A 230 25.56 -8.06 -11.31
CA ARG A 230 26.51 -8.56 -12.33
C ARG A 230 27.57 -9.48 -11.74
N PHE A 231 28.07 -9.16 -10.53
CA PHE A 231 28.99 -10.04 -9.81
C PHE A 231 28.31 -11.36 -9.43
N ILE A 232 27.12 -11.32 -8.86
CA ILE A 232 26.35 -12.49 -8.45
C ILE A 232 26.04 -13.39 -9.67
N GLU A 233 25.67 -12.82 -10.79
CA GLU A 233 25.44 -13.55 -12.06
C GLU A 233 26.70 -14.31 -12.50
N LYS A 234 27.86 -13.66 -12.48
CA LYS A 234 29.15 -14.32 -12.76
C LYS A 234 29.46 -15.44 -11.78
N VAL A 235 29.15 -15.27 -10.50
CA VAL A 235 29.34 -16.29 -9.46
C VAL A 235 28.40 -17.48 -9.72
N GLU A 236 27.13 -17.26 -10.04
CA GLU A 236 26.18 -18.32 -10.38
C GLU A 236 26.62 -19.08 -11.64
N ASP A 237 26.96 -18.37 -12.71
CA ASP A 237 27.38 -18.99 -13.98
C ASP A 237 28.65 -19.85 -13.82
N TYR A 238 29.58 -19.44 -12.95
CA TYR A 238 30.80 -20.19 -12.66
C TYR A 238 30.57 -21.39 -11.75
N SER A 239 29.68 -21.30 -10.78
CA SER A 239 29.50 -22.30 -9.72
C SER A 239 28.31 -23.25 -9.94
N CYS A 240 27.34 -22.90 -10.80
CA CYS A 240 26.13 -23.68 -10.98
C CYS A 240 26.11 -24.40 -12.34
N ILE A 241 25.90 -25.72 -12.31
CA ILE A 241 25.68 -26.53 -13.51
C ILE A 241 24.19 -26.88 -13.56
N LYS A 242 23.51 -26.41 -14.62
CA LYS A 242 22.10 -26.71 -14.87
C LYS A 242 21.98 -27.87 -15.86
N TYR A 243 21.63 -29.08 -15.38
CA TYR A 243 21.53 -30.31 -16.19
C TYR A 243 20.23 -30.41 -17.00
N LYS A 244 19.18 -29.74 -16.55
CA LYS A 244 17.92 -29.65 -17.28
C LYS A 244 17.63 -28.16 -17.58
N LYS A 245 17.42 -27.84 -18.85
CA LYS A 245 16.60 -26.71 -19.20
C LYS A 245 15.18 -27.01 -18.70
N SER A 246 14.92 -26.80 -17.42
CA SER A 246 13.55 -26.74 -16.96
C SER A 246 12.92 -25.63 -17.79
N ILE A 247 11.96 -26.00 -18.61
CA ILE A 247 11.12 -25.01 -19.30
C ILE A 247 10.36 -24.31 -18.18
N ASN A 248 10.97 -23.28 -17.62
CA ASN A 248 10.32 -22.49 -16.59
C ASN A 248 9.12 -21.82 -17.25
N ILE A 249 7.94 -22.43 -17.03
CA ILE A 249 6.66 -21.89 -17.51
C ILE A 249 6.53 -20.45 -17.05
N SER A 250 7.03 -20.13 -15.84
CA SER A 250 7.10 -18.76 -15.31
C SER A 250 7.85 -17.83 -16.26
N ASN A 251 9.03 -18.20 -16.76
CA ASN A 251 9.81 -17.36 -17.66
C ASN A 251 9.13 -17.15 -19.03
N LYS A 252 8.37 -18.14 -19.51
CA LYS A 252 7.59 -17.97 -20.74
C LYS A 252 6.40 -17.04 -20.53
N LEU A 253 5.68 -17.18 -19.43
CA LEU A 253 4.58 -16.29 -19.05
C LEU A 253 5.08 -14.86 -18.83
N ASP A 254 6.22 -14.70 -18.15
CA ASP A 254 6.80 -13.38 -17.88
C ASP A 254 7.22 -12.65 -19.15
N LYS A 255 7.69 -13.36 -20.19
CA LYS A 255 7.95 -12.74 -21.52
C LYS A 255 6.71 -12.12 -22.14
N ILE A 256 5.52 -12.65 -21.85
CA ILE A 256 4.25 -12.12 -22.38
C ILE A 256 3.72 -11.04 -21.43
N ILE A 257 3.64 -11.32 -20.15
CA ILE A 257 3.02 -10.45 -19.14
C ILE A 257 3.84 -9.19 -18.86
N LEU A 258 5.17 -9.27 -18.89
CA LEU A 258 6.07 -8.13 -18.69
C LEU A 258 6.47 -7.44 -20.00
N ASN A 259 5.94 -7.86 -21.13
CA ASN A 259 6.19 -7.19 -22.39
C ASN A 259 5.68 -5.75 -22.35
N LYS A 260 6.53 -4.79 -22.71
CA LYS A 260 6.25 -3.34 -22.65
C LYS A 260 4.92 -2.93 -23.33
N TRP A 261 4.51 -3.64 -24.37
CA TRP A 261 3.28 -3.36 -25.11
C TRP A 261 2.08 -4.18 -24.66
N LEU A 262 2.30 -5.42 -24.18
CA LEU A 262 1.23 -6.34 -23.78
C LEU A 262 0.85 -6.23 -22.31
N ALA A 263 1.74 -5.73 -21.46
CA ALA A 263 1.51 -5.66 -20.01
C ALA A 263 0.25 -4.86 -19.66
N ILE A 264 0.06 -3.68 -20.25
CA ILE A 264 -1.10 -2.81 -19.99
C ILE A 264 -2.41 -3.43 -20.50
N PRO A 265 -2.52 -3.89 -21.77
CA PRO A 265 -3.72 -4.58 -22.25
C PRO A 265 -4.10 -5.82 -21.45
N ILE A 266 -3.12 -6.67 -21.10
CA ILE A 266 -3.37 -7.87 -20.27
C ILE A 266 -3.87 -7.47 -18.89
N PHE A 267 -3.26 -6.46 -18.29
CA PHE A 267 -3.68 -5.93 -17.01
C PHE A 267 -5.13 -5.42 -17.05
N ILE A 268 -5.48 -4.61 -18.06
CA ILE A 268 -6.83 -4.08 -18.23
C ILE A 268 -7.82 -5.24 -18.42
N LEU A 269 -7.48 -6.26 -19.19
CA LEU A 269 -8.31 -7.44 -19.43
C LEU A 269 -8.58 -8.22 -18.12
N ILE A 270 -7.53 -8.49 -17.35
CA ILE A 270 -7.67 -9.20 -16.07
C ILE A 270 -8.53 -8.39 -15.09
N MET A 271 -8.30 -7.08 -14.98
CA MET A 271 -9.09 -6.22 -14.10
C MET A 271 -10.54 -6.11 -14.58
N PHE A 272 -10.77 -6.01 -15.89
CA PHE A 272 -12.12 -6.06 -16.44
C PHE A 272 -12.82 -7.36 -16.07
N LEU A 273 -12.14 -8.50 -16.18
CA LEU A 273 -12.72 -9.80 -15.81
C LEU A 273 -13.05 -9.87 -14.33
N VAL A 274 -12.17 -9.39 -13.45
CA VAL A 274 -12.44 -9.31 -12.00
C VAL A 274 -13.68 -8.48 -11.70
N TYR A 275 -13.80 -7.29 -12.31
CA TYR A 275 -14.97 -6.43 -12.10
C TYR A 275 -16.22 -6.96 -12.75
N PHE A 276 -16.13 -7.55 -13.93
CA PHE A 276 -17.26 -8.18 -14.61
C PHE A 276 -17.85 -9.33 -13.77
N LEU A 277 -16.98 -10.14 -13.14
CA LEU A 277 -17.43 -11.21 -12.26
C LEU A 277 -18.00 -10.68 -10.95
N SER A 278 -17.30 -9.77 -10.27
CA SER A 278 -17.66 -9.34 -8.91
C SER A 278 -18.82 -8.34 -8.91
N VAL A 279 -18.85 -7.38 -9.82
CA VAL A 279 -19.86 -6.32 -9.87
C VAL A 279 -20.94 -6.62 -10.89
N GLY A 280 -20.54 -7.04 -12.09
CA GLY A 280 -21.47 -7.23 -13.20
C GLY A 280 -22.35 -8.45 -13.04
N LEU A 281 -21.80 -9.64 -13.08
CA LEU A 281 -22.56 -10.88 -13.19
C LEU A 281 -23.12 -11.34 -11.84
N ILE A 282 -22.26 -11.62 -10.87
CA ILE A 282 -22.66 -12.20 -9.58
C ILE A 282 -23.13 -11.09 -8.63
N GLY A 283 -22.50 -9.90 -8.70
CA GLY A 283 -22.89 -8.77 -7.87
C GLY A 283 -24.35 -8.36 -8.08
N ASN A 284 -24.75 -8.11 -9.32
CA ASN A 284 -26.12 -7.70 -9.63
C ASN A 284 -27.17 -8.75 -9.22
N LEU A 285 -26.89 -10.05 -9.47
CA LEU A 285 -27.79 -11.14 -9.07
C LEU A 285 -27.98 -11.20 -7.54
N THR A 286 -26.88 -11.11 -6.80
CA THR A 286 -26.90 -11.24 -5.34
C THR A 286 -27.46 -10.00 -4.66
N ILE A 287 -27.19 -8.81 -5.18
CA ILE A 287 -27.76 -7.55 -4.67
C ILE A 287 -29.28 -7.60 -4.76
N GLY A 288 -29.85 -7.96 -5.92
CA GLY A 288 -31.31 -8.02 -6.10
C GLY A 288 -31.99 -9.05 -5.21
N ILE A 289 -31.36 -10.19 -4.94
CA ILE A 289 -31.88 -11.20 -4.02
C ILE A 289 -31.93 -10.68 -2.57
N ILE A 290 -30.81 -10.08 -2.13
CA ILE A 290 -30.70 -9.58 -0.75
C ILE A 290 -31.59 -8.35 -0.55
N GLU A 291 -31.70 -7.48 -1.54
CA GLU A 291 -32.58 -6.30 -1.50
C GLU A 291 -34.05 -6.71 -1.32
N LYS A 292 -34.56 -7.65 -2.11
CA LYS A 292 -35.90 -8.23 -1.93
C LYS A 292 -36.07 -8.89 -0.56
N PHE A 293 -35.06 -9.59 -0.07
CA PHE A 293 -35.10 -10.19 1.27
C PHE A 293 -35.23 -9.13 2.36
N ILE A 294 -34.44 -8.05 2.28
CA ILE A 294 -34.46 -6.94 3.24
C ILE A 294 -35.81 -6.20 3.19
N GLU A 295 -36.31 -5.91 2.00
CA GLU A 295 -37.65 -5.30 1.81
C GLU A 295 -38.76 -6.15 2.43
N ASN A 296 -38.79 -7.46 2.13
CA ASN A 296 -39.80 -8.37 2.68
C ASN A 296 -39.67 -8.49 4.20
N PHE A 297 -38.40 -8.54 4.71
CA PHE A 297 -38.18 -8.56 6.15
C PHE A 297 -38.63 -7.26 6.81
N GLY A 298 -38.37 -6.10 6.19
CA GLY A 298 -38.84 -4.80 6.65
C GLY A 298 -40.37 -4.71 6.69
N LYS A 299 -41.07 -5.14 5.62
CA LYS A 299 -42.53 -5.17 5.55
C LYS A 299 -43.15 -6.09 6.61
N ASN A 300 -42.61 -7.29 6.79
CA ASN A 300 -43.09 -8.21 7.81
C ASN A 300 -42.87 -7.65 9.22
N MET A 301 -41.73 -6.99 9.47
CA MET A 301 -41.46 -6.35 10.75
C MET A 301 -42.38 -5.15 11.00
N GLU A 302 -42.68 -4.38 9.98
CA GLU A 302 -43.64 -3.26 10.06
C GLU A 302 -45.05 -3.77 10.46
N ILE A 303 -45.54 -4.84 9.80
CA ILE A 303 -46.83 -5.47 10.14
C ILE A 303 -46.80 -5.97 11.58
N PHE A 304 -45.79 -6.71 11.96
CA PHE A 304 -45.65 -7.25 13.30
C PHE A 304 -45.65 -6.17 14.39
N LEU A 305 -44.92 -5.05 14.17
CA LEU A 305 -44.89 -3.93 15.12
C LEU A 305 -46.24 -3.17 15.19
N LYS A 306 -46.97 -3.07 14.06
CA LYS A 306 -48.32 -2.51 14.03
C LYS A 306 -49.31 -3.39 14.80
N ASP A 307 -49.24 -4.71 14.66
CA ASP A 307 -50.12 -5.66 15.36
C ASP A 307 -49.95 -5.62 16.90
N ILE A 308 -48.71 -5.30 17.36
CA ILE A 308 -48.40 -5.11 18.79
C ILE A 308 -48.89 -3.74 19.29
N GLY A 309 -49.33 -2.84 18.41
CA GLY A 309 -49.79 -1.51 18.78
C GLY A 309 -48.64 -0.51 19.09
N THR A 310 -47.46 -0.71 18.47
CA THR A 310 -46.31 0.14 18.68
C THR A 310 -46.49 1.53 18.02
N SER A 311 -45.92 2.58 18.59
CA SER A 311 -46.00 3.93 18.02
C SER A 311 -45.30 4.02 16.65
N ASN A 312 -45.81 4.85 15.74
CA ASN A 312 -45.26 5.05 14.39
C ASN A 312 -43.79 5.45 14.39
N VAL A 313 -43.36 6.17 15.43
CA VAL A 313 -41.96 6.59 15.60
C VAL A 313 -41.04 5.37 15.76
N ILE A 314 -41.43 4.40 16.59
CA ILE A 314 -40.63 3.19 16.84
C ILE A 314 -40.63 2.31 15.59
N ILE A 315 -41.78 2.22 14.89
CA ILE A 315 -41.90 1.45 13.64
C ILE A 315 -40.89 2.02 12.60
N SER A 316 -40.91 3.33 12.37
CA SER A 316 -40.00 3.99 11.44
C SER A 316 -38.53 3.88 11.89
N LEU A 317 -38.24 3.98 13.20
CA LEU A 317 -36.89 3.77 13.71
C LEU A 317 -36.36 2.36 13.36
N VAL A 318 -37.18 1.34 13.58
CA VAL A 318 -36.76 -0.05 13.34
C VAL A 318 -36.69 -0.36 11.86
N VAL A 319 -37.71 0.02 11.07
CA VAL A 319 -37.80 -0.30 9.64
C VAL A 319 -36.85 0.60 8.83
N ASP A 320 -37.01 1.92 8.92
CA ASP A 320 -36.27 2.86 8.08
C ASP A 320 -34.87 3.13 8.63
N GLY A 321 -34.75 3.31 9.94
CA GLY A 321 -33.48 3.63 10.59
C GLY A 321 -32.53 2.42 10.67
N ILE A 322 -33.01 1.26 11.15
CA ILE A 322 -32.16 0.09 11.39
C ILE A 322 -32.15 -0.86 10.19
N ILE A 323 -33.32 -1.38 9.76
CA ILE A 323 -33.38 -2.44 8.74
C ILE A 323 -32.94 -1.89 7.40
N THR A 324 -33.54 -0.81 6.92
CA THR A 324 -33.18 -0.19 5.63
C THR A 324 -31.77 0.39 5.65
N GLY A 325 -31.39 1.08 6.73
CA GLY A 325 -30.04 1.66 6.85
C GLY A 325 -28.92 0.61 6.91
N THR A 326 -29.11 -0.50 7.62
CA THR A 326 -28.13 -1.61 7.63
C THR A 326 -28.20 -2.44 6.35
N GLY A 327 -29.40 -2.63 5.82
CA GLY A 327 -29.65 -3.34 4.57
C GLY A 327 -28.90 -2.75 3.39
N ALA A 328 -28.81 -1.43 3.32
CA ALA A 328 -28.06 -0.71 2.29
C ALA A 328 -26.59 -1.14 2.19
N VAL A 329 -26.00 -1.63 3.28
CA VAL A 329 -24.61 -2.13 3.28
C VAL A 329 -24.53 -3.64 3.17
N LEU A 330 -25.46 -4.36 3.80
CA LEU A 330 -25.50 -5.83 3.76
C LEU A 330 -25.63 -6.38 2.33
N LYS A 331 -26.37 -5.68 1.46
CA LYS A 331 -26.53 -6.07 0.05
C LYS A 331 -25.21 -6.15 -0.74
N PHE A 332 -24.18 -5.45 -0.30
CA PHE A 332 -22.87 -5.48 -0.98
C PHE A 332 -21.90 -6.56 -0.45
N ILE A 333 -22.25 -7.26 0.63
CA ILE A 333 -21.35 -8.27 1.25
C ILE A 333 -20.99 -9.39 0.26
N PRO A 334 -21.91 -10.01 -0.49
CA PRO A 334 -21.54 -11.05 -1.44
C PRO A 334 -20.64 -10.54 -2.55
N GLN A 335 -20.90 -9.33 -3.06
CA GLN A 335 -20.08 -8.69 -4.06
C GLN A 335 -18.64 -8.48 -3.55
N LEU A 336 -18.50 -8.01 -2.29
CA LEU A 336 -17.19 -7.84 -1.66
C LEU A 336 -16.48 -9.18 -1.46
N MET A 337 -17.21 -10.22 -1.07
CA MET A 337 -16.62 -11.56 -0.88
C MET A 337 -16.04 -12.10 -2.20
N ILE A 338 -16.75 -11.94 -3.31
CA ILE A 338 -16.26 -12.36 -4.63
C ILE A 338 -15.03 -11.53 -5.04
N LEU A 339 -15.07 -10.23 -4.79
CA LEU A 339 -13.92 -9.37 -5.04
C LEU A 339 -12.69 -9.83 -4.23
N PHE A 340 -12.87 -10.18 -2.94
CA PHE A 340 -11.77 -10.71 -2.12
C PHE A 340 -11.25 -12.06 -2.64
N ILE A 341 -12.12 -12.94 -3.13
CA ILE A 341 -11.72 -14.21 -3.77
C ILE A 341 -10.84 -13.94 -4.99
N CYS A 342 -11.29 -13.05 -5.90
CA CYS A 342 -10.51 -12.70 -7.10
C CYS A 342 -9.15 -12.08 -6.72
N ILE A 343 -9.11 -11.17 -5.75
CA ILE A 343 -7.87 -10.55 -5.28
C ILE A 343 -6.94 -11.60 -4.67
N ALA A 344 -7.45 -12.50 -3.83
CA ALA A 344 -6.65 -13.57 -3.21
C ALA A 344 -6.04 -14.50 -4.27
N ILE A 345 -6.76 -14.79 -5.35
CA ILE A 345 -6.24 -15.56 -6.49
C ILE A 345 -5.09 -14.81 -7.17
N LEU A 346 -5.25 -13.52 -7.46
CA LEU A 346 -4.22 -12.71 -8.10
C LEU A 346 -2.97 -12.52 -7.21
N GLU A 347 -3.17 -12.39 -5.91
CA GLU A 347 -2.10 -12.25 -4.92
C GLU A 347 -1.29 -13.55 -4.79
N THR A 348 -1.97 -14.66 -4.57
CA THR A 348 -1.33 -15.96 -4.35
C THR A 348 -0.71 -16.55 -5.60
N SER A 349 -1.23 -16.22 -6.80
CA SER A 349 -0.63 -16.63 -8.08
C SER A 349 0.70 -15.94 -8.38
N GLY A 350 1.02 -14.83 -7.68
CA GLY A 350 2.21 -14.00 -7.94
C GLY A 350 2.03 -12.96 -9.07
N TYR A 351 0.83 -12.81 -9.60
CA TYR A 351 0.54 -11.81 -10.63
C TYR A 351 0.69 -10.37 -10.13
N MET A 352 0.30 -10.09 -8.88
CA MET A 352 0.39 -8.76 -8.28
C MET A 352 1.85 -8.24 -8.22
N SER A 353 2.83 -9.13 -7.99
CA SER A 353 4.24 -8.75 -7.99
C SER A 353 4.73 -8.28 -9.37
N ARG A 354 4.19 -8.84 -10.46
CA ARG A 354 4.52 -8.43 -11.84
C ARG A 354 3.97 -7.05 -12.16
N ILE A 355 2.75 -6.79 -11.71
CA ILE A 355 2.14 -5.45 -11.85
C ILE A 355 2.95 -4.41 -11.08
N ALA A 356 3.34 -4.74 -9.84
CA ALA A 356 4.18 -3.85 -9.03
C ALA A 356 5.52 -3.55 -9.72
N PHE A 357 6.17 -4.56 -10.28
CA PHE A 357 7.42 -4.41 -11.03
C PHE A 357 7.24 -3.51 -12.26
N PHE A 358 6.18 -3.72 -13.04
CA PHE A 358 5.89 -2.89 -14.21
C PHE A 358 5.60 -1.43 -13.83
N GLY A 359 4.84 -1.21 -12.76
CA GLY A 359 4.49 0.14 -12.27
C GLY A 359 5.64 0.89 -11.64
N ASP A 360 6.69 0.21 -11.19
CA ASP A 360 7.76 0.79 -10.37
C ASP A 360 8.46 1.97 -11.07
N LYS A 361 8.80 1.83 -12.34
CA LYS A 361 9.46 2.89 -13.12
C LYS A 361 8.65 4.19 -13.20
N ILE A 362 7.31 4.09 -13.21
CA ILE A 362 6.40 5.25 -13.30
C ILE A 362 6.20 5.86 -11.91
N PHE A 363 5.93 5.02 -10.91
CA PHE A 363 5.59 5.45 -9.57
C PHE A 363 6.77 6.05 -8.79
N ARG A 364 7.98 5.58 -9.02
CA ARG A 364 9.21 6.17 -8.43
C ARG A 364 9.38 7.65 -8.78
N LYS A 365 9.02 8.09 -9.98
CA LYS A 365 9.08 9.51 -10.37
C LYS A 365 8.22 10.40 -9.46
N VAL A 366 7.12 9.88 -8.94
CA VAL A 366 6.22 10.58 -8.02
C VAL A 366 6.51 10.30 -6.54
N GLY A 367 7.49 9.44 -6.24
CA GLY A 367 7.91 9.13 -4.87
C GLY A 367 7.14 8.01 -4.20
N LEU A 368 6.56 7.13 -4.98
CA LEU A 368 5.89 5.91 -4.57
C LEU A 368 6.61 4.72 -5.19
N SER A 369 6.60 3.56 -4.55
CA SER A 369 7.07 2.31 -5.16
C SER A 369 6.01 1.70 -6.06
N GLY A 370 6.43 0.80 -6.94
CA GLY A 370 5.50 0.05 -7.79
C GLY A 370 4.47 -0.76 -7.00
N LYS A 371 4.77 -1.17 -5.76
CA LYS A 371 3.82 -1.82 -4.87
C LYS A 371 2.61 -0.94 -4.54
N SER A 372 2.75 0.38 -4.59
CA SER A 372 1.63 1.32 -4.39
C SER A 372 0.57 1.26 -5.49
N LEU A 373 0.92 0.71 -6.66
CA LEU A 373 -0.06 0.47 -7.73
C LEU A 373 -1.14 -0.54 -7.31
N ILE A 374 -0.77 -1.55 -6.52
CA ILE A 374 -1.69 -2.62 -6.06
C ILE A 374 -2.88 -2.07 -5.27
N PRO A 375 -2.69 -1.29 -4.18
CA PRO A 375 -3.79 -0.63 -3.46
C PRO A 375 -4.67 0.25 -4.35
N PHE A 376 -4.09 0.95 -5.32
CA PHE A 376 -4.85 1.81 -6.22
C PHE A 376 -5.75 1.01 -7.15
N ILE A 377 -5.25 -0.09 -7.67
CA ILE A 377 -6.02 -1.00 -8.51
C ILE A 377 -7.18 -1.62 -7.72
N ILE A 378 -6.88 -2.19 -6.55
CA ILE A 378 -7.90 -2.77 -5.68
C ILE A 378 -8.92 -1.70 -5.26
N GLY A 379 -8.45 -0.47 -5.00
CA GLY A 379 -9.26 0.68 -4.62
C GLY A 379 -10.27 1.11 -5.68
N SER A 380 -10.01 0.84 -6.97
CA SER A 380 -10.96 1.11 -8.05
C SER A 380 -12.23 0.22 -7.98
N GLY A 381 -12.14 -0.95 -7.38
CA GLY A 381 -13.31 -1.75 -7.03
C GLY A 381 -13.94 -1.28 -5.72
N CYS A 382 -13.17 -1.24 -4.65
CA CYS A 382 -13.61 -0.77 -3.34
C CYS A 382 -12.42 -0.18 -2.57
N SER A 383 -12.59 1.01 -2.01
CA SER A 383 -11.54 1.69 -1.24
C SER A 383 -11.12 0.93 0.02
N VAL A 384 -12.02 0.14 0.65
CA VAL A 384 -11.72 -0.62 1.87
C VAL A 384 -10.63 -1.66 1.64
N PRO A 385 -10.81 -2.65 0.73
CA PRO A 385 -9.76 -3.61 0.43
C PRO A 385 -8.51 -2.94 -0.19
N GLY A 386 -8.68 -1.84 -0.94
CA GLY A 386 -7.57 -1.06 -1.45
C GLY A 386 -6.67 -0.53 -0.32
N ILE A 387 -7.26 0.07 0.70
CA ILE A 387 -6.53 0.56 1.88
C ILE A 387 -5.90 -0.61 2.65
N MET A 388 -6.62 -1.72 2.85
CA MET A 388 -6.07 -2.91 3.51
C MET A 388 -4.90 -3.52 2.73
N GLY A 389 -4.93 -3.45 1.40
CA GLY A 389 -3.86 -3.92 0.51
C GLY A 389 -2.56 -3.12 0.63
N THR A 390 -2.57 -1.94 1.24
CA THR A 390 -1.34 -1.15 1.47
C THR A 390 -0.34 -1.83 2.40
N LYS A 391 -0.73 -2.86 3.14
CA LYS A 391 0.17 -3.66 3.99
C LYS A 391 1.31 -4.33 3.22
N ILE A 392 1.17 -4.52 1.92
CA ILE A 392 2.22 -5.07 1.05
C ILE A 392 3.39 -4.09 0.92
N ILE A 393 3.16 -2.81 1.21
CA ILE A 393 4.17 -1.75 1.15
C ILE A 393 4.97 -1.75 2.45
N GLU A 394 6.23 -2.10 2.38
CA GLU A 394 7.13 -2.24 3.53
C GLU A 394 7.52 -0.88 4.10
N ASN A 395 7.78 0.11 3.24
CA ASN A 395 8.14 1.45 3.68
C ASN A 395 6.92 2.14 4.33
N GLU A 396 7.04 2.48 5.62
CA GLU A 396 5.95 3.09 6.41
C GLU A 396 5.46 4.41 5.80
N SER A 397 6.37 5.24 5.31
CA SER A 397 6.05 6.54 4.70
C SER A 397 5.24 6.38 3.42
N GLU A 398 5.67 5.47 2.53
CA GLU A 398 4.96 5.17 1.28
C GLU A 398 3.61 4.48 1.55
N ARG A 399 3.57 3.58 2.55
CA ARG A 399 2.34 2.94 2.98
C ARG A 399 1.32 3.97 3.45
N LYS A 400 1.71 4.91 4.32
CA LYS A 400 0.82 6.00 4.79
C LYS A 400 0.37 6.90 3.64
N MET A 401 1.27 7.25 2.72
CA MET A 401 0.89 8.00 1.52
C MET A 401 -0.15 7.24 0.70
N SER A 402 0.08 5.95 0.44
CA SER A 402 -0.85 5.10 -0.33
C SER A 402 -2.21 4.95 0.36
N VAL A 403 -2.25 4.83 1.70
CA VAL A 403 -3.50 4.82 2.49
C VAL A 403 -4.32 6.08 2.26
N ILE A 404 -3.68 7.26 2.25
CA ILE A 404 -4.35 8.55 2.09
C ILE A 404 -4.80 8.78 0.63
N LEU A 405 -4.03 8.30 -0.34
CA LEU A 405 -4.26 8.54 -1.76
C LEU A 405 -5.23 7.54 -2.41
N THR A 406 -5.31 6.31 -1.90
CA THR A 406 -6.18 5.25 -2.44
C THR A 406 -7.66 5.68 -2.58
N PRO A 407 -8.27 6.40 -1.61
CA PRO A 407 -9.65 6.84 -1.76
C PRO A 407 -9.93 7.85 -2.88
N PHE A 408 -8.92 8.47 -3.47
CA PHE A 408 -9.12 9.38 -4.61
C PHE A 408 -9.50 8.63 -5.90
N ILE A 409 -9.28 7.33 -5.96
CA ILE A 409 -9.70 6.52 -7.11
C ILE A 409 -11.21 6.32 -7.07
N PRO A 410 -11.91 6.42 -8.22
CA PRO A 410 -13.33 6.08 -8.30
C PRO A 410 -13.54 4.61 -7.94
N CYS A 411 -14.31 4.35 -6.89
CA CYS A 411 -14.75 2.99 -6.53
C CYS A 411 -16.14 2.70 -7.06
N SER A 412 -16.59 1.44 -7.00
CA SER A 412 -17.90 1.02 -7.50
C SER A 412 -19.07 1.84 -6.94
N ALA A 413 -19.00 2.27 -5.68
CA ALA A 413 -20.04 3.11 -5.06
C ALA A 413 -20.08 4.56 -5.60
N LYS A 414 -18.99 5.05 -6.18
CA LYS A 414 -18.94 6.39 -6.80
C LYS A 414 -19.38 6.40 -8.27
N LEU A 415 -19.31 5.24 -8.95
CA LEU A 415 -19.69 5.13 -10.36
C LEU A 415 -21.14 5.50 -10.65
N PRO A 416 -22.14 5.06 -9.84
CA PRO A 416 -23.53 5.45 -10.07
C PRO A 416 -23.75 6.97 -9.99
N ILE A 417 -23.02 7.68 -9.11
CA ILE A 417 -23.09 9.16 -9.04
C ILE A 417 -22.61 9.76 -10.37
N ILE A 418 -21.45 9.28 -10.86
CA ILE A 418 -20.90 9.76 -12.14
C ILE A 418 -21.88 9.44 -13.28
N ALA A 419 -22.45 8.24 -13.32
CA ALA A 419 -23.38 7.81 -14.33
C ALA A 419 -24.66 8.64 -14.35
N LEU A 420 -25.26 8.89 -13.17
CA LEU A 420 -26.48 9.70 -13.03
C LEU A 420 -26.25 11.12 -13.54
N PHE A 421 -25.26 11.81 -12.99
CA PHE A 421 -25.00 13.21 -13.33
C PHE A 421 -24.54 13.38 -14.78
N SER A 422 -23.69 12.45 -15.30
CA SER A 422 -23.25 12.51 -16.69
C SER A 422 -24.39 12.28 -17.68
N SER A 423 -25.31 11.35 -17.37
CA SER A 423 -26.43 11.06 -18.25
C SER A 423 -27.49 12.15 -18.24
N TYR A 424 -27.76 12.78 -17.08
CA TYR A 424 -28.77 13.81 -16.94
C TYR A 424 -28.30 15.19 -17.48
N PHE A 425 -27.10 15.64 -17.08
CA PHE A 425 -26.62 16.99 -17.42
C PHE A 425 -25.80 17.04 -18.72
N PHE A 426 -25.27 15.89 -19.19
CA PHE A 426 -24.39 15.80 -20.36
C PHE A 426 -24.77 14.64 -21.29
N PRO A 427 -26.02 14.53 -21.77
CA PRO A 427 -26.50 13.36 -22.51
C PRO A 427 -25.68 13.05 -23.77
N GLU A 428 -25.21 14.08 -24.49
CA GLU A 428 -24.39 13.92 -25.70
C GLU A 428 -22.94 13.53 -25.40
N ASN A 429 -22.38 13.98 -24.27
CA ASN A 429 -20.97 13.82 -23.90
C ASN A 429 -20.76 12.95 -22.65
N ARG A 430 -21.75 12.12 -22.28
CA ARG A 430 -21.75 11.31 -21.04
C ARG A 430 -20.47 10.51 -20.84
N SER A 431 -19.97 9.86 -21.90
CA SER A 431 -18.76 9.03 -21.84
C SER A 431 -17.50 9.85 -21.62
N ILE A 432 -17.40 11.02 -22.27
CA ILE A 432 -16.25 11.93 -22.10
C ILE A 432 -16.20 12.48 -20.68
N VAL A 433 -17.35 12.88 -20.15
CA VAL A 433 -17.49 13.36 -18.76
C VAL A 433 -17.11 12.28 -17.77
N ALA A 434 -17.59 11.05 -17.94
CA ALA A 434 -17.23 9.92 -17.07
C ALA A 434 -15.71 9.62 -17.15
N CYS A 435 -15.11 9.58 -18.33
CA CYS A 435 -13.68 9.38 -18.50
C CYS A 435 -12.84 10.50 -17.86
N SER A 436 -13.32 11.75 -17.92
CA SER A 436 -12.63 12.88 -17.31
C SER A 436 -12.48 12.75 -15.79
N MET A 437 -13.42 12.09 -15.11
CA MET A 437 -13.34 11.83 -13.67
C MET A 437 -12.16 10.93 -13.31
N TYR A 438 -11.89 9.89 -14.11
CA TYR A 438 -10.72 9.04 -13.93
C TYR A 438 -9.41 9.80 -14.21
N PHE A 439 -9.39 10.61 -15.25
CA PHE A 439 -8.24 11.46 -15.56
C PHE A 439 -7.91 12.41 -14.39
N PHE A 440 -8.91 13.12 -13.86
CA PHE A 440 -8.71 13.98 -12.69
C PHE A 440 -8.22 13.21 -11.47
N SER A 441 -8.70 11.99 -11.25
CA SER A 441 -8.21 11.13 -10.16
C SER A 441 -6.72 10.85 -10.26
N ILE A 442 -6.24 10.48 -11.43
CA ILE A 442 -4.81 10.25 -11.68
C ILE A 442 -4.00 11.53 -11.43
N VAL A 443 -4.46 12.65 -11.97
CA VAL A 443 -3.78 13.96 -11.81
C VAL A 443 -3.69 14.35 -10.33
N ILE A 444 -4.79 14.23 -9.58
CA ILE A 444 -4.81 14.57 -8.15
C ILE A 444 -3.90 13.64 -7.33
N ILE A 445 -3.88 12.35 -7.63
CA ILE A 445 -2.99 11.39 -6.97
C ILE A 445 -1.52 11.78 -7.20
N ILE A 446 -1.16 12.07 -8.44
CA ILE A 446 0.21 12.48 -8.80
C ILE A 446 0.60 13.78 -8.07
N ILE A 447 -0.23 14.81 -8.14
CA ILE A 447 0.02 16.09 -7.48
C ILE A 447 0.14 15.89 -5.96
N SER A 448 -0.80 15.16 -5.35
CA SER A 448 -0.80 14.89 -3.92
C SER A 448 0.41 14.08 -3.49
N ALA A 449 0.83 13.07 -4.27
CA ALA A 449 2.02 12.26 -3.98
C ALA A 449 3.30 13.14 -3.99
N ILE A 450 3.50 13.95 -5.02
CA ILE A 450 4.64 14.86 -5.12
C ILE A 450 4.67 15.85 -3.95
N LEU A 451 3.52 16.43 -3.61
CA LEU A 451 3.42 17.38 -2.51
C LEU A 451 3.67 16.71 -1.15
N MET A 452 3.13 15.52 -0.92
CA MET A 452 3.37 14.75 0.29
C MET A 452 4.84 14.36 0.42
N LYS A 453 5.47 13.88 -0.65
CA LYS A 453 6.92 13.58 -0.67
C LYS A 453 7.74 14.81 -0.33
N LYS A 454 7.45 15.96 -0.95
CA LYS A 454 8.22 17.19 -0.76
C LYS A 454 8.09 17.79 0.65
N TYR A 455 6.90 17.77 1.25
CA TYR A 455 6.61 18.50 2.48
C TYR A 455 6.48 17.63 3.73
N VAL A 456 6.11 16.35 3.59
CA VAL A 456 5.81 15.46 4.71
C VAL A 456 6.86 14.37 4.87
N TYR A 457 7.13 13.64 3.80
CA TYR A 457 7.95 12.43 3.82
C TYR A 457 9.26 12.64 3.06
N LYS A 458 10.10 13.57 3.52
CA LYS A 458 11.31 14.04 2.85
C LYS A 458 12.40 13.00 2.59
N LYS A 459 12.34 11.79 3.18
CA LYS A 459 13.40 10.76 3.14
C LYS A 459 12.88 9.37 2.75
N SER A 460 12.08 9.24 1.72
CA SER A 460 11.66 7.94 1.23
C SER A 460 12.03 7.74 -0.24
N SER A 461 13.31 7.64 -0.53
CA SER A 461 13.75 7.05 -1.79
C SER A 461 14.53 5.80 -1.47
N SER A 462 13.89 4.66 -1.55
CA SER A 462 14.53 3.38 -1.41
C SER A 462 14.47 2.64 -2.74
N THR A 463 15.61 2.25 -3.26
CA THR A 463 15.69 1.31 -4.39
C THR A 463 15.20 -0.04 -3.89
N TYR A 464 13.91 -0.30 -4.08
CA TYR A 464 13.35 -1.63 -3.85
C TYR A 464 13.63 -2.50 -5.07
N ILE A 465 14.49 -3.49 -4.90
CA ILE A 465 14.71 -4.52 -5.91
C ILE A 465 13.66 -5.60 -5.67
N SER A 466 12.56 -5.52 -6.42
CA SER A 466 11.48 -6.50 -6.35
C SER A 466 11.83 -7.69 -7.23
N GLU A 467 12.06 -8.82 -6.60
CA GLU A 467 12.12 -10.08 -7.32
C GLU A 467 10.72 -10.62 -7.60
N LEU A 468 10.58 -11.25 -8.77
CA LEU A 468 9.33 -11.85 -9.19
C LEU A 468 9.25 -13.29 -8.64
N PRO A 469 8.33 -13.60 -7.70
CA PRO A 469 8.14 -14.96 -7.22
C PRO A 469 7.69 -15.87 -8.36
N GLU A 470 8.02 -17.16 -8.30
CA GLU A 470 7.50 -18.14 -9.26
C GLU A 470 5.96 -18.18 -9.21
N TYR A 471 5.31 -18.39 -10.37
CA TYR A 471 3.86 -18.58 -10.38
C TYR A 471 3.46 -19.83 -9.61
N LYS A 472 2.48 -19.69 -8.76
CA LYS A 472 1.92 -20.79 -7.97
C LYS A 472 0.43 -20.92 -8.25
N ILE A 473 -0.05 -22.16 -8.32
CA ILE A 473 -1.49 -22.41 -8.40
C ILE A 473 -2.06 -22.18 -7.00
N PRO A 474 -3.03 -21.25 -6.83
CA PRO A 474 -3.60 -20.96 -5.54
C PRO A 474 -4.33 -22.16 -4.94
N SER A 475 -4.16 -22.41 -3.65
CA SER A 475 -4.98 -23.40 -2.94
C SER A 475 -6.39 -22.84 -2.76
N ILE A 476 -7.39 -23.52 -3.28
CA ILE A 476 -8.82 -23.11 -3.19
C ILE A 476 -9.23 -22.91 -1.71
N LYS A 477 -8.79 -23.81 -0.83
CA LYS A 477 -9.06 -23.70 0.62
C LYS A 477 -8.51 -22.40 1.22
N TYR A 478 -7.26 -22.06 0.88
CA TYR A 478 -6.64 -20.83 1.37
C TYR A 478 -7.35 -19.59 0.84
N VAL A 479 -7.64 -19.54 -0.46
CA VAL A 479 -8.35 -18.42 -1.10
C VAL A 479 -9.71 -18.17 -0.45
N PHE A 480 -10.47 -19.24 -0.19
CA PHE A 480 -11.77 -19.11 0.45
C PHE A 480 -11.66 -18.67 1.91
N GLN A 481 -10.74 -19.22 2.67
CA GLN A 481 -10.48 -18.82 4.05
C GLN A 481 -10.08 -17.34 4.17
N ASP A 482 -9.16 -16.88 3.32
CA ASP A 482 -8.71 -15.48 3.29
C ASP A 482 -9.87 -14.53 2.94
N ALA A 483 -10.69 -14.88 1.93
CA ALA A 483 -11.85 -14.09 1.55
C ALA A 483 -12.89 -13.98 2.67
N VAL A 484 -13.19 -15.10 3.34
CA VAL A 484 -14.13 -15.13 4.48
C VAL A 484 -13.57 -14.31 5.65
N GLU A 485 -12.30 -14.47 5.99
CA GLU A 485 -11.67 -13.71 7.08
C GLU A 485 -11.69 -12.19 6.80
N LYS A 486 -11.35 -11.77 5.58
CA LYS A 486 -11.40 -10.37 5.16
C LYS A 486 -12.84 -9.83 5.22
N THR A 487 -13.82 -10.61 4.76
CA THR A 487 -15.26 -10.24 4.78
C THR A 487 -15.78 -10.13 6.22
N CYS A 488 -15.54 -11.13 7.07
CA CYS A 488 -15.93 -11.08 8.48
C CYS A 488 -15.27 -9.93 9.23
N SER A 489 -14.00 -9.66 8.94
CA SER A 489 -13.27 -8.53 9.50
C SER A 489 -13.87 -7.18 9.08
N PHE A 490 -14.36 -7.08 7.83
CA PHE A 490 -15.09 -5.90 7.34
C PHE A 490 -16.40 -5.72 8.10
N ILE A 491 -17.25 -6.76 8.19
CA ILE A 491 -18.55 -6.71 8.86
C ILE A 491 -18.38 -6.31 10.34
N LYS A 492 -17.48 -6.98 11.07
CA LYS A 492 -17.23 -6.70 12.49
C LYS A 492 -16.79 -5.25 12.76
N ARG A 493 -16.05 -4.65 11.83
CA ARG A 493 -15.53 -3.29 12.01
C ARG A 493 -16.50 -2.22 11.59
N THR A 494 -17.22 -2.48 10.51
CA THR A 494 -18.04 -1.47 9.85
C THR A 494 -19.48 -1.54 10.30
N GLY A 495 -19.98 -2.72 10.66
CA GLY A 495 -21.38 -2.96 10.98
C GLY A 495 -21.90 -2.10 12.15
N SER A 496 -21.22 -2.08 13.31
CA SER A 496 -21.66 -1.28 14.46
C SER A 496 -21.66 0.23 14.16
N VAL A 497 -20.65 0.71 13.44
CA VAL A 497 -20.55 2.13 13.08
C VAL A 497 -21.67 2.53 12.11
N ILE A 498 -21.96 1.66 11.12
CA ILE A 498 -23.01 1.92 10.16
C ILE A 498 -24.39 1.97 10.82
N ILE A 499 -24.70 1.00 11.70
CA ILE A 499 -25.97 1.00 12.44
C ILE A 499 -26.12 2.29 13.22
N THR A 500 -25.10 2.68 13.98
CA THR A 500 -25.14 3.93 14.77
C THR A 500 -25.33 5.15 13.88
N CYS A 501 -24.62 5.26 12.77
CA CYS A 501 -24.77 6.38 11.84
C CYS A 501 -26.13 6.39 11.14
N SER A 502 -26.67 5.24 10.78
CA SER A 502 -28.02 5.13 10.17
C SER A 502 -29.11 5.61 11.12
N ILE A 503 -29.03 5.22 12.39
CA ILE A 503 -29.98 5.67 13.43
C ILE A 503 -29.88 7.20 13.62
N ILE A 504 -28.67 7.74 13.70
CA ILE A 504 -28.45 9.19 13.84
C ILE A 504 -29.01 9.94 12.63
N LEU A 505 -28.72 9.48 11.41
CA LEU A 505 -29.22 10.11 10.19
C LEU A 505 -30.74 10.01 10.08
N TRP A 506 -31.33 8.85 10.42
CA TRP A 506 -32.76 8.70 10.48
C TRP A 506 -33.39 9.70 11.44
N GLY A 507 -32.83 9.83 12.66
CA GLY A 507 -33.32 10.81 13.64
C GLY A 507 -33.23 12.25 13.14
N MET A 508 -32.12 12.60 12.48
CA MET A 508 -31.93 13.94 11.91
C MET A 508 -32.86 14.24 10.72
N LEU A 509 -33.30 13.21 9.98
CA LEU A 509 -34.24 13.35 8.87
C LEU A 509 -35.70 13.35 9.33
N SER A 510 -36.04 12.59 10.37
CA SER A 510 -37.42 12.35 10.82
C SER A 510 -37.93 13.39 11.81
N PHE A 511 -37.05 14.16 12.45
CA PHE A 511 -37.42 15.13 13.47
C PHE A 511 -37.10 16.58 13.04
N SER A 512 -37.99 17.51 13.44
CA SER A 512 -37.70 18.95 13.39
C SER A 512 -36.77 19.38 14.52
N PRO A 513 -36.19 20.60 14.46
CA PRO A 513 -35.47 21.18 15.61
C PRO A 513 -36.32 21.31 16.90
N LYS A 514 -37.66 21.25 16.78
CA LYS A 514 -38.59 21.23 17.89
C LYS A 514 -38.98 19.82 18.37
N PHE A 515 -38.31 18.76 17.81
CA PHE A 515 -38.63 17.35 18.08
C PHE A 515 -40.02 16.90 17.63
N GLU A 516 -40.62 17.55 16.64
CA GLU A 516 -41.85 17.10 16.01
C GLU A 516 -41.53 16.01 14.97
N TYR A 517 -42.27 14.89 14.97
CA TYR A 517 -42.09 13.77 14.06
C TYR A 517 -43.07 13.86 12.86
N GLY A 518 -42.67 13.31 11.72
CA GLY A 518 -43.52 13.22 10.53
C GLY A 518 -43.61 14.52 9.72
N ILE A 519 -42.54 15.31 9.75
CA ILE A 519 -42.40 16.56 9.01
C ILE A 519 -41.84 16.37 7.62
N ASP A 520 -42.07 17.35 6.75
CA ASP A 520 -41.41 17.40 5.44
C ASP A 520 -39.89 17.50 5.62
N ILE A 521 -39.13 16.88 4.71
CA ILE A 521 -37.66 16.82 4.75
C ILE A 521 -37.03 18.21 4.85
N GLU A 522 -37.63 19.22 4.24
CA GLU A 522 -37.15 20.62 4.27
C GLU A 522 -37.13 21.27 5.66
N ASN A 523 -37.95 20.75 6.58
CA ASN A 523 -38.09 21.20 7.95
C ASN A 523 -37.36 20.31 8.96
N SER A 524 -36.62 19.30 8.46
CA SER A 524 -35.84 18.38 9.30
C SER A 524 -34.60 19.05 9.90
N ILE A 525 -34.09 18.49 11.02
CA ILE A 525 -32.82 18.91 11.63
C ILE A 525 -31.70 18.89 10.57
N LEU A 526 -31.66 17.84 9.75
CA LEU A 526 -30.62 17.69 8.72
C LEU A 526 -30.73 18.81 7.65
N ALA A 527 -31.95 19.25 7.28
CA ALA A 527 -32.16 20.37 6.36
C ALA A 527 -31.65 21.69 6.95
N TYR A 528 -31.88 21.94 8.24
CA TYR A 528 -31.33 23.13 8.90
C TYR A 528 -29.82 23.15 8.93
N ILE A 529 -29.19 21.99 9.21
CA ILE A 529 -27.74 21.83 9.13
C ILE A 529 -27.27 22.04 7.68
N GLY A 530 -27.95 21.43 6.71
CA GLY A 530 -27.70 21.62 5.28
C GLY A 530 -27.75 23.07 4.84
N LYS A 531 -28.80 23.83 5.27
CA LYS A 531 -28.94 25.26 5.01
C LYS A 531 -27.75 26.06 5.60
N SER A 532 -27.31 25.72 6.81
CA SER A 532 -26.17 26.38 7.44
C SER A 532 -24.83 26.10 6.74
N ILE A 533 -24.63 24.86 6.29
CA ILE A 533 -23.40 24.43 5.61
C ILE A 533 -23.40 24.84 4.13
N SER A 534 -24.57 25.12 3.52
CA SER A 534 -24.70 25.47 2.11
C SER A 534 -23.82 26.65 1.68
N TYR A 535 -23.52 27.57 2.60
CA TYR A 535 -22.60 28.68 2.37
C TYR A 535 -21.18 28.23 2.04
N ILE A 536 -20.74 27.09 2.59
CA ILE A 536 -19.41 26.51 2.29
C ILE A 536 -19.40 25.96 0.86
N PHE A 537 -20.55 25.47 0.37
CA PHE A 537 -20.69 24.92 -0.98
C PHE A 537 -20.95 25.99 -2.04
N TYR A 538 -21.34 27.22 -1.64
CA TYR A 538 -21.63 28.32 -2.55
C TYR A 538 -20.53 28.59 -3.60
N PRO A 539 -19.22 28.64 -3.24
CA PRO A 539 -18.15 28.91 -4.21
C PRO A 539 -18.02 27.83 -5.32
N MET A 540 -18.46 26.59 -5.06
CA MET A 540 -18.39 25.49 -6.02
C MET A 540 -19.71 25.22 -6.76
N LEU A 541 -20.84 25.72 -6.23
CA LEU A 541 -22.17 25.51 -6.84
C LEU A 541 -22.75 26.77 -7.46
N GLY A 542 -22.32 27.95 -7.00
CA GLY A 542 -22.86 29.25 -7.43
C GLY A 542 -24.25 29.57 -6.88
N LYS A 543 -24.84 28.65 -6.11
CA LYS A 543 -26.11 28.79 -5.42
C LYS A 543 -26.01 28.20 -4.02
N ASN A 544 -26.82 28.70 -3.09
CA ASN A 544 -26.99 28.08 -1.78
C ASN A 544 -27.96 26.91 -1.93
N SER A 545 -27.43 25.70 -2.13
CA SER A 545 -28.23 24.48 -2.22
C SER A 545 -28.03 23.65 -0.96
N TRP A 546 -29.09 23.59 -0.15
CA TRP A 546 -29.13 22.74 1.04
C TRP A 546 -29.22 21.26 0.66
N GLU A 547 -29.86 20.96 -0.47
CA GLU A 547 -30.02 19.62 -1.05
C GLU A 547 -28.66 18.98 -1.37
N ALA A 548 -27.84 19.74 -2.05
CA ALA A 548 -26.45 19.31 -2.35
C ALA A 548 -25.64 19.11 -1.08
N SER A 549 -25.82 19.98 -0.08
CA SER A 549 -25.10 19.91 1.18
C SER A 549 -25.48 18.66 1.99
N ILE A 550 -26.77 18.33 2.09
CA ILE A 550 -27.26 17.13 2.74
C ILE A 550 -26.73 15.88 2.03
N SER A 551 -26.87 15.82 0.71
CA SER A 551 -26.38 14.69 -0.07
C SER A 551 -24.89 14.46 0.08
N ALA A 552 -24.09 15.55 0.18
CA ALA A 552 -22.67 15.44 0.46
C ALA A 552 -22.37 14.87 1.85
N ILE A 553 -23.14 15.24 2.88
CA ILE A 553 -23.02 14.71 4.25
C ILE A 553 -23.38 13.22 4.29
N GLN A 554 -24.49 12.85 3.68
CA GLN A 554 -24.90 11.44 3.60
C GLN A 554 -23.89 10.58 2.84
N GLY A 555 -23.26 11.15 1.81
CA GLY A 555 -22.16 10.52 1.08
C GLY A 555 -20.91 10.22 1.91
N LEU A 556 -20.76 10.79 3.11
CA LEU A 556 -19.71 10.41 4.05
C LEU A 556 -20.03 9.08 4.75
N VAL A 557 -21.30 8.75 4.92
CA VAL A 557 -21.73 7.47 5.50
C VAL A 557 -21.60 6.37 4.44
N ALA A 558 -22.27 6.55 3.31
CA ALA A 558 -22.18 5.65 2.17
C ALA A 558 -22.37 6.46 0.88
N LYS A 559 -21.47 6.29 -0.08
CA LYS A 559 -21.49 7.12 -1.31
C LYS A 559 -22.73 6.93 -2.17
N GLU A 560 -23.32 5.77 -2.15
CA GLU A 560 -24.59 5.47 -2.84
C GLU A 560 -25.78 6.25 -2.26
N GLN A 561 -25.74 6.64 -0.98
CA GLN A 561 -26.79 7.44 -0.37
C GLN A 561 -26.92 8.86 -0.98
N VAL A 562 -25.88 9.34 -1.64
CA VAL A 562 -25.95 10.61 -2.40
C VAL A 562 -27.05 10.55 -3.45
N ILE A 563 -27.16 9.40 -4.16
CA ILE A 563 -28.18 9.22 -5.21
C ILE A 563 -29.55 9.06 -4.57
N SER A 564 -29.69 8.21 -3.56
CA SER A 564 -30.98 7.98 -2.89
C SER A 564 -31.54 9.27 -2.32
N SER A 565 -30.73 10.05 -1.62
CA SER A 565 -31.19 11.35 -1.06
C SER A 565 -31.54 12.35 -2.15
N MET A 566 -30.77 12.43 -3.22
CA MET A 566 -31.10 13.32 -4.33
C MET A 566 -32.36 12.88 -5.07
N SER A 567 -32.61 11.60 -5.23
CA SER A 567 -33.82 11.06 -5.83
C SER A 567 -35.04 11.41 -4.99
N VAL A 568 -34.98 11.21 -3.67
CA VAL A 568 -36.05 11.56 -2.73
C VAL A 568 -36.34 13.08 -2.74
N ILE A 569 -35.29 13.92 -2.68
CA ILE A 569 -35.41 15.37 -2.70
C ILE A 569 -35.97 15.87 -4.04
N ALA A 570 -35.61 15.23 -5.17
CA ALA A 570 -36.12 15.53 -6.50
C ALA A 570 -37.51 15.02 -6.78
N GLY A 571 -38.16 14.33 -5.82
CA GLY A 571 -39.55 13.82 -5.93
C GLY A 571 -39.70 12.55 -6.76
N PHE A 572 -38.63 11.76 -6.92
CA PHE A 572 -38.73 10.46 -7.58
C PHE A 572 -39.46 9.45 -6.68
N SER A 573 -40.52 8.79 -7.18
CA SER A 573 -41.08 7.62 -6.56
C SER A 573 -40.21 6.41 -6.86
N GLU A 574 -40.07 5.48 -5.90
CA GLU A 574 -39.19 4.28 -5.97
C GLU A 574 -39.39 3.39 -7.19
N ASN A 575 -40.51 3.54 -7.93
CA ASN A 575 -40.91 2.66 -9.05
C ASN A 575 -40.68 3.25 -10.46
N THR A 576 -40.17 4.49 -10.58
CA THR A 576 -39.86 5.09 -11.89
C THR A 576 -38.35 5.10 -12.12
N SER A 577 -37.95 4.55 -13.28
CA SER A 577 -36.53 4.65 -13.67
C SER A 577 -36.12 6.14 -13.73
N ILE A 578 -35.02 6.49 -13.06
CA ILE A 578 -34.49 7.84 -12.95
C ILE A 578 -34.34 8.53 -14.33
N PHE A 579 -34.34 7.73 -15.41
CA PHE A 579 -34.20 8.18 -16.81
C PHE A 579 -35.49 8.54 -17.51
N GLU A 580 -36.66 8.21 -16.94
CA GLU A 580 -37.96 8.37 -17.59
C GLU A 580 -38.82 9.49 -16.98
N SER A 581 -38.43 10.10 -15.88
CA SER A 581 -39.24 11.10 -15.18
C SER A 581 -38.82 12.54 -15.52
N ASN A 582 -39.82 13.40 -15.67
CA ASN A 582 -39.66 14.87 -15.83
C ASN A 582 -39.20 15.59 -14.55
N ALA A 583 -38.57 14.89 -13.63
CA ALA A 583 -38.10 15.47 -12.38
C ALA A 583 -36.89 16.42 -12.63
N SER A 584 -37.00 17.63 -12.11
CA SER A 584 -35.97 18.64 -12.34
C SER A 584 -34.97 18.66 -11.20
N PHE A 585 -33.72 18.31 -11.48
CA PHE A 585 -32.58 18.71 -10.65
C PHE A 585 -32.30 20.23 -10.80
N GLY A 586 -33.34 21.05 -10.73
CA GLY A 586 -33.28 22.50 -10.97
C GLY A 586 -32.39 23.29 -10.01
N PHE A 587 -31.90 22.61 -8.97
CA PHE A 587 -30.92 23.16 -8.04
C PHE A 587 -29.46 23.03 -8.55
N PHE A 588 -29.22 22.33 -9.67
CA PHE A 588 -27.92 22.29 -10.35
C PHE A 588 -27.96 22.91 -11.74
N THR A 589 -26.88 23.55 -12.13
CA THR A 589 -26.51 23.83 -13.52
C THR A 589 -25.54 22.74 -14.01
N PRO A 590 -25.35 22.51 -15.32
CA PRO A 590 -24.38 21.53 -15.80
C PRO A 590 -22.99 21.74 -15.21
N LEU A 591 -22.53 22.98 -15.09
CA LEU A 591 -21.22 23.32 -14.51
C LEU A 591 -21.17 23.02 -13.01
N SER A 592 -22.22 23.35 -12.24
CA SER A 592 -22.28 23.03 -10.81
C SER A 592 -22.42 21.51 -10.55
N ALA A 593 -23.11 20.79 -11.43
CA ALA A 593 -23.24 19.34 -11.38
C ALA A 593 -21.87 18.67 -11.59
N TYR A 594 -21.09 19.15 -12.56
CA TYR A 594 -19.73 18.68 -12.80
C TYR A 594 -18.80 18.94 -11.61
N SER A 595 -18.87 20.14 -11.02
CA SER A 595 -18.14 20.50 -9.81
C SER A 595 -18.53 19.61 -8.62
N PHE A 596 -19.81 19.33 -8.44
CA PHE A 596 -20.32 18.47 -7.39
C PHE A 596 -19.88 17.01 -7.54
N MET A 597 -19.82 16.49 -8.78
CA MET A 597 -19.24 15.16 -9.06
C MET A 597 -17.77 15.12 -8.61
N ILE A 598 -16.96 16.13 -8.93
CA ILE A 598 -15.56 16.23 -8.50
C ILE A 598 -15.44 16.24 -6.98
N PHE A 599 -16.28 17.05 -6.31
CA PHE A 599 -16.29 17.07 -4.84
C PHE A 599 -16.60 15.70 -4.25
N ASN A 600 -17.64 15.03 -4.71
CA ASN A 600 -18.00 13.68 -4.22
C ASN A 600 -16.93 12.63 -4.52
N LEU A 601 -16.23 12.77 -5.64
CA LEU A 601 -15.17 11.87 -6.04
C LEU A 601 -13.97 11.94 -5.08
N PHE A 602 -13.56 13.15 -4.68
CA PHE A 602 -12.33 13.37 -3.91
C PHE A 602 -12.57 13.66 -2.42
N SER A 603 -13.80 13.92 -1.99
CA SER A 603 -14.13 14.10 -0.59
C SER A 603 -13.82 12.81 0.22
N ALA A 604 -13.85 12.95 1.55
CA ALA A 604 -13.60 11.83 2.45
C ALA A 604 -14.35 10.56 2.01
N PRO A 605 -13.74 9.40 2.10
CA PRO A 605 -14.36 8.14 1.71
C PRO A 605 -15.48 7.74 2.70
N CYS A 606 -16.19 6.66 2.39
CA CYS A 606 -17.22 6.12 3.28
C CYS A 606 -16.65 5.70 4.64
N ILE A 607 -17.52 5.62 5.65
CA ILE A 607 -17.12 5.25 7.03
C ILE A 607 -16.35 3.94 7.09
N GLY A 608 -16.68 2.94 6.26
CA GLY A 608 -15.93 1.70 6.17
C GLY A 608 -14.47 1.90 5.77
N ALA A 609 -14.23 2.77 4.81
CA ALA A 609 -12.87 3.11 4.39
C ALA A 609 -12.13 3.95 5.44
N ILE A 610 -12.81 4.86 6.13
CA ILE A 610 -12.25 5.60 7.28
C ILE A 610 -11.81 4.64 8.38
N GLY A 611 -12.62 3.62 8.68
CA GLY A 611 -12.25 2.55 9.63
C GLY A 611 -10.99 1.77 9.22
N ALA A 612 -10.86 1.46 7.93
CA ALA A 612 -9.65 0.85 7.39
C ALA A 612 -8.43 1.80 7.48
N MET A 613 -8.61 3.09 7.13
CA MET A 613 -7.55 4.11 7.28
C MET A 613 -7.06 4.22 8.72
N LYS A 614 -7.98 4.25 9.71
CA LYS A 614 -7.62 4.32 11.14
C LYS A 614 -6.74 3.15 11.56
N LYS A 615 -7.00 1.97 11.04
CA LYS A 615 -6.20 0.77 11.37
C LYS A 615 -4.82 0.83 10.72
N GLU A 616 -4.74 1.19 9.46
CA GLU A 616 -3.48 1.18 8.71
C GLU A 616 -2.57 2.38 9.05
N LEU A 617 -3.13 3.52 9.44
CA LEU A 617 -2.38 4.68 9.94
C LEU A 617 -1.98 4.56 11.42
N GLY A 618 -2.66 3.70 12.18
CA GLY A 618 -2.35 3.39 13.58
C GLY A 618 -2.74 4.45 14.61
N LYS A 619 -2.97 5.71 14.20
CA LYS A 619 -3.31 6.83 15.11
C LYS A 619 -4.57 7.56 14.63
N ALA A 620 -5.51 7.77 15.56
CA ALA A 620 -6.75 8.51 15.26
C ALA A 620 -6.48 9.95 14.75
N LYS A 621 -5.43 10.60 15.27
CA LYS A 621 -5.03 11.95 14.83
C LYS A 621 -4.57 11.98 13.36
N GLU A 622 -3.79 10.98 12.93
CA GLU A 622 -3.34 10.87 11.54
C GLU A 622 -4.52 10.62 10.61
N THR A 623 -5.47 9.78 11.01
CA THR A 623 -6.71 9.54 10.25
C THR A 623 -7.55 10.81 10.13
N PHE A 624 -7.74 11.54 11.21
CA PHE A 624 -8.49 12.79 11.19
C PHE A 624 -7.85 13.85 10.27
N LEU A 625 -6.52 13.98 10.32
CA LEU A 625 -5.79 14.87 9.42
C LEU A 625 -5.90 14.44 7.95
N ALA A 626 -5.89 13.14 7.69
CA ALA A 626 -6.07 12.60 6.34
C ALA A 626 -7.47 12.92 5.78
N ILE A 627 -8.51 12.78 6.61
CA ILE A 627 -9.89 13.11 6.24
C ILE A 627 -10.02 14.61 5.92
N ILE A 628 -9.50 15.47 6.80
CA ILE A 628 -9.51 16.93 6.56
C ILE A 628 -8.78 17.27 5.28
N TYR A 629 -7.61 16.66 5.03
CA TYR A 629 -6.85 16.83 3.81
C TYR A 629 -7.68 16.48 2.56
N GLN A 630 -8.37 15.34 2.58
CA GLN A 630 -9.20 14.89 1.46
C GLN A 630 -10.38 15.84 1.21
N ILE A 631 -11.09 16.29 2.26
CA ILE A 631 -12.20 17.22 2.15
C ILE A 631 -11.73 18.57 1.57
N ILE A 632 -10.61 19.10 2.08
CA ILE A 632 -10.08 20.39 1.61
C ILE A 632 -9.64 20.30 0.15
N ILE A 633 -8.93 19.26 -0.25
CA ILE A 633 -8.52 19.08 -1.65
C ILE A 633 -9.75 18.96 -2.55
N ALA A 634 -10.74 18.14 -2.15
CA ALA A 634 -11.98 18.00 -2.91
C ALA A 634 -12.67 19.35 -3.11
N TRP A 635 -12.78 20.15 -2.04
CA TRP A 635 -13.41 21.47 -2.09
C TRP A 635 -12.65 22.45 -2.97
N ILE A 636 -11.32 22.52 -2.87
CA ILE A 636 -10.47 23.39 -3.68
C ILE A 636 -10.60 23.03 -5.17
N PHE A 637 -10.49 21.73 -5.50
CA PHE A 637 -10.59 21.28 -6.89
C PHE A 637 -11.98 21.54 -7.48
N ALA A 638 -13.04 21.21 -6.76
CA ALA A 638 -14.40 21.44 -7.19
C ALA A 638 -14.67 22.93 -7.41
N THR A 639 -14.27 23.79 -6.46
CA THR A 639 -14.39 25.24 -6.57
C THR A 639 -13.59 25.79 -7.75
N SER A 640 -12.37 25.29 -7.96
CA SER A 640 -11.52 25.72 -9.08
C SER A 640 -12.17 25.43 -10.42
N VAL A 641 -12.69 24.20 -10.57
CA VAL A 641 -13.35 23.80 -11.83
C VAL A 641 -14.59 24.63 -12.09
N TYR A 642 -15.40 24.89 -11.06
CA TYR A 642 -16.58 25.77 -11.19
C TYR A 642 -16.19 27.19 -11.59
N GLN A 643 -15.23 27.80 -10.89
CA GLN A 643 -14.83 29.18 -11.14
C GLN A 643 -14.11 29.34 -12.49
N ILE A 644 -13.31 28.38 -12.91
CA ILE A 644 -12.68 28.36 -14.23
C ILE A 644 -13.75 28.24 -15.31
N GLY A 645 -14.72 27.32 -15.16
CA GLY A 645 -15.82 27.15 -16.11
C GLY A 645 -16.64 28.45 -16.26
N LYS A 646 -16.98 29.05 -15.13
CA LYS A 646 -17.71 30.35 -15.12
C LYS A 646 -16.90 31.52 -15.75
N ALA A 647 -15.57 31.51 -15.57
CA ALA A 647 -14.69 32.49 -16.19
C ALA A 647 -14.59 32.30 -17.73
N ILE A 648 -14.62 31.04 -18.18
CA ILE A 648 -14.68 30.71 -19.62
C ILE A 648 -16.00 31.16 -20.23
N GLU A 649 -17.14 30.87 -19.60
CA GLU A 649 -18.47 31.32 -20.02
C GLU A 649 -18.53 32.86 -20.15
N ASN A 650 -17.92 33.57 -19.20
CA ASN A 650 -17.89 35.03 -19.14
C ASN A 650 -16.74 35.68 -19.95
N LYS A 651 -15.94 34.90 -20.70
CA LYS A 651 -14.77 35.34 -21.49
C LYS A 651 -13.71 36.13 -20.69
N LYS A 652 -13.54 35.89 -19.39
CA LYS A 652 -12.58 36.56 -18.50
C LYS A 652 -11.29 35.74 -18.33
N PHE A 653 -10.43 35.76 -19.34
CA PHE A 653 -9.19 34.94 -19.37
C PHE A 653 -8.19 35.25 -18.23
N VAL A 654 -8.08 36.48 -17.80
CA VAL A 654 -7.10 36.88 -16.74
C VAL A 654 -7.41 36.21 -15.41
N ASN A 655 -8.68 35.99 -15.08
CA ASN A 655 -9.08 35.35 -13.84
C ASN A 655 -8.76 33.85 -13.80
N ILE A 656 -8.66 33.20 -14.96
CA ILE A 656 -8.37 31.73 -15.04
C ILE A 656 -6.94 31.43 -14.55
N LEU A 657 -5.97 32.18 -15.06
CA LEU A 657 -4.56 32.00 -14.68
C LEU A 657 -4.35 32.25 -13.17
N PHE A 658 -4.97 33.32 -12.66
CA PHE A 658 -4.92 33.70 -11.25
C PHE A 658 -5.53 32.59 -10.36
N LEU A 659 -6.69 32.04 -10.73
CA LEU A 659 -7.36 30.95 -10.01
C LEU A 659 -6.54 29.66 -10.00
N VAL A 660 -5.92 29.28 -11.12
CA VAL A 660 -5.05 28.11 -11.21
C VAL A 660 -3.82 28.29 -10.30
N LEU A 661 -3.18 29.45 -10.33
CA LEU A 661 -2.03 29.74 -9.46
C LEU A 661 -2.44 29.77 -7.97
N LEU A 662 -3.60 30.35 -7.67
CA LEU A 662 -4.14 30.40 -6.30
C LEU A 662 -4.43 29.01 -5.76
N THR A 663 -4.98 28.11 -6.57
CA THR A 663 -5.25 26.72 -6.16
C THR A 663 -3.97 25.94 -5.86
N ILE A 664 -2.96 26.04 -6.71
CA ILE A 664 -1.63 25.43 -6.48
C ILE A 664 -1.00 26.00 -5.21
N PHE A 665 -1.08 27.31 -5.00
CA PHE A 665 -0.55 27.98 -3.82
C PHE A 665 -1.30 27.57 -2.53
N CYS A 666 -2.63 27.51 -2.57
CA CYS A 666 -3.44 27.05 -1.43
C CYS A 666 -3.16 25.62 -1.05
N ILE A 667 -3.09 24.69 -2.03
CA ILE A 667 -2.76 23.29 -1.80
C ILE A 667 -1.36 23.17 -1.18
N SER A 668 -0.38 23.91 -1.70
CA SER A 668 0.98 23.92 -1.15
C SER A 668 1.03 24.43 0.29
N ASN A 669 0.32 25.52 0.60
CA ASN A 669 0.31 26.11 1.95
C ASN A 669 -0.48 25.28 2.97
N ILE A 670 -1.59 24.69 2.56
CA ILE A 670 -2.40 23.81 3.41
C ILE A 670 -1.60 22.54 3.77
N LEU A 671 -0.91 21.95 2.80
CA LEU A 671 0.00 20.84 3.07
C LEU A 671 1.14 21.24 4.02
N LYS A 672 1.74 22.41 3.82
CA LYS A 672 2.73 22.95 4.76
C LYS A 672 2.18 23.10 6.18
N LYS A 673 0.96 23.58 6.34
CA LYS A 673 0.36 23.92 7.63
C LYS A 673 -0.25 22.70 8.36
N LEU A 674 -1.02 21.86 7.66
CA LEU A 674 -1.67 20.68 8.24
C LEU A 674 -0.66 19.57 8.59
N LEU A 675 0.40 19.44 7.81
CA LEU A 675 1.37 18.36 7.94
C LEU A 675 2.65 18.76 8.67
N LYS A 676 2.89 20.09 8.91
CA LYS A 676 3.91 20.58 9.85
C LYS A 676 3.59 20.26 11.32
N CYS A 677 2.36 19.83 11.61
CA CYS A 677 1.95 19.40 12.93
C CYS A 677 2.57 18.02 13.26
N LYS A 678 3.83 18.03 13.72
CA LYS A 678 4.50 17.00 14.57
C LYS A 678 4.29 15.49 14.25
N ILE A 679 3.93 15.08 13.03
CA ILE A 679 3.85 13.66 12.70
C ILE A 679 5.24 13.05 12.51
N CYS A 680 6.24 13.84 12.13
CA CYS A 680 7.60 13.36 11.82
C CYS A 680 8.71 13.74 12.79
N TYR A 681 8.43 14.44 13.90
CA TYR A 681 9.52 14.90 14.80
C TYR A 681 10.11 13.80 15.69
N LYS A 682 9.51 12.60 15.72
CA LYS A 682 10.06 11.46 16.46
C LYS A 682 10.97 10.55 15.62
N CYS A 683 10.88 10.58 14.30
CA CYS A 683 11.82 9.86 13.42
C CYS A 683 13.20 10.52 13.31
N ASP A 684 13.31 11.84 13.48
CA ASP A 684 14.60 12.53 13.47
C ASP A 684 15.50 12.22 14.69
N LYS A 685 14.94 11.59 15.75
CA LYS A 685 15.74 11.18 16.93
C LYS A 685 16.42 9.81 16.76
N CYS A 686 15.99 8.98 15.81
CA CYS A 686 16.58 7.66 15.57
C CYS A 686 17.78 7.68 14.60
N LEU A 687 18.02 8.76 13.86
CA LEU A 687 19.11 8.86 12.88
C LEU A 687 20.19 9.90 13.19
N LYS A 688 20.12 10.54 14.36
CA LYS A 688 21.30 11.24 14.86
C LYS A 688 22.22 10.24 15.56
N TYR A 689 22.96 9.48 14.80
CA TYR A 689 24.24 8.96 15.27
C TYR A 689 25.08 10.18 15.69
N LYS A 690 25.01 10.54 16.98
CA LYS A 690 26.03 11.35 17.59
C LYS A 690 27.29 10.50 17.62
N THR A 691 28.18 10.77 16.71
CA THR A 691 29.60 10.49 16.89
C THR A 691 30.05 11.35 18.07
N LYS A 692 30.21 10.76 19.23
CA LYS A 692 31.23 11.16 20.20
C LYS A 692 32.44 10.30 19.97
#